data_d47cd287b49bfaa6e5db5d00cf914392
#
_entry.id   d47cd287b49bfaa6e5db5d00cf914392
#
_cell.length_a   1.000
_cell.length_b   1.000
_cell.length_c   1.000
_cell.angle_alpha   90.00
_cell.angle_beta   90.00
_cell.angle_gamma   90.00
#
_symmetry.space_group_name_H-M   'P 1'
#
loop_
_entity.id
_entity.type
_entity.pdbx_description
1 polymer ?
#
loop_
_entity_poly.entity_id
_entity_poly.type
_entity_poly.pdbx_seq_one_letter_code
_entity_poly.pdbx_strand_id
1 'polypeptide(L)'
;MRIIRFPALLMAVIVFSGLASCSKTAPEVLPGVSLGLAEYRAAAVSDIHYRLRFLIPEEQQADIGGFVSVSFTLNDKSQPLQLDFRESDDKVKRVSSNGEPADFRFENEHIIIPTADLVIGQNTVEVEFTAGSSSLNRNPEYLYTLFVPDRARTAFPLFDQPDLKAGYSLTLNIPPDWTAMSNAPIEEVTEVEGRLEYRFRKSDLISSYLFSFVAGKFETDSREIDGRQITMLHRETDEEKVARNVDEIFALHVAALDWLEDYTGIDYPYQKFGFALIPAFQYGGMEHVGAIQYRASSLFLDEAPSETRLLGRAGLIAHETAHMWFGNLVTMEWFNDVWTKEVFANFMAAKIVNPSFPEVNHDLNFLVRHYPSAYSVDRTSGANPIRQNLPNLNEAGQMYGAIIYSKAPIMMRHLEEMIGEELFREGMQEYLETFAFSNATWPALVEILDRKSDEDLKTWSDVWVNAAGRSGIQAQWEDDDSGDSGNFRYGLVPATISSPASWNSLGEVARAAELVNVYEQILSGADPGPEAYFLRLLDIVEVEQNQLVLNLALGQLRRTFWNLLSESQREDHAPVVERVLWDTLLAQDGPSKRKVFFEAFVAISLTSDAVRKAHDVWSGNLQIEDLPLAENDLIAVAQTIAVKLPDDAARIIAAQISNTKNPDNARKLKFVAPSLSSDQQIRDQFFASLADETNRATESWVLDALGNLHHPLRVADSERYILPSLELLQEIQVTGDIFFPKRWLDETLGNYRSDSAVSTVKTFLDERPDYNEQLRMKILQSADMMFRANAILSNDQPD
;
A
#
# COMPACT_ATOMS: atom_id res chain seq x y z
N MET A 1 -70.05 -9.75 52.76
CA MET A 1 -70.83 -10.85 52.09
C MET A 1 -69.81 -11.62 51.21
N ARG A 2 -69.66 -12.88 51.52
CA ARG A 2 -68.87 -13.96 50.85
C ARG A 2 -67.48 -13.71 50.35
N ILE A 3 -66.52 -14.09 51.19
CA ILE A 3 -65.13 -14.34 50.95
C ILE A 3 -64.99 -15.68 50.24
N ILE A 4 -64.37 -15.74 49.06
CA ILE A 4 -63.92 -17.00 48.45
C ILE A 4 -62.40 -17.06 48.56
N ARG A 5 -61.89 -18.00 49.34
CA ARG A 5 -60.49 -18.39 49.49
C ARG A 5 -60.13 -19.32 48.34
N PHE A 6 -59.04 -19.04 47.62
CA PHE A 6 -58.34 -19.97 46.75
C PHE A 6 -57.08 -20.48 47.44
N PRO A 7 -56.72 -21.77 47.31
CA PRO A 7 -55.55 -22.33 47.96
C PRO A 7 -54.25 -22.02 47.13
N ALA A 8 -53.22 -21.71 47.89
CA ALA A 8 -51.87 -21.55 47.30
C ALA A 8 -51.29 -22.89 46.86
N LEU A 9 -51.03 -23.07 45.60
CA LEU A 9 -50.29 -24.19 45.00
C LEU A 9 -48.80 -23.84 45.06
N LEU A 10 -47.99 -24.48 45.84
CA LEU A 10 -46.55 -24.36 45.95
C LEU A 10 -45.97 -25.10 44.76
N MET A 11 -45.50 -24.34 43.72
CA MET A 11 -44.78 -24.87 42.57
C MET A 11 -43.28 -24.84 42.90
N ALA A 12 -42.71 -26.01 43.21
CA ALA A 12 -41.26 -26.17 43.35
C ALA A 12 -40.59 -25.99 41.97
N VAL A 13 -39.94 -24.88 41.76
CA VAL A 13 -39.05 -24.65 40.61
C VAL A 13 -37.76 -25.41 40.88
N ILE A 14 -37.60 -26.57 40.27
CA ILE A 14 -36.31 -27.26 40.19
C ILE A 14 -35.47 -26.48 39.18
N VAL A 15 -34.52 -25.68 39.68
CA VAL A 15 -33.47 -25.08 38.85
C VAL A 15 -32.52 -26.20 38.43
N PHE A 16 -32.73 -26.73 37.24
CA PHE A 16 -31.70 -27.48 36.55
C PHE A 16 -30.62 -26.47 36.12
N SER A 17 -29.57 -26.33 36.92
CA SER A 17 -28.28 -25.77 36.44
C SER A 17 -27.68 -26.79 35.48
N GLY A 18 -28.14 -26.72 34.23
CA GLY A 18 -27.45 -27.35 33.11
C GLY A 18 -26.10 -26.66 32.97
N LEU A 19 -25.03 -27.29 33.41
CA LEU A 19 -23.70 -27.05 32.90
C LEU A 19 -23.77 -27.36 31.42
N ALA A 20 -24.03 -26.33 30.60
CA ALA A 20 -23.73 -26.37 29.18
C ALA A 20 -22.20 -26.41 29.09
N SER A 21 -21.66 -27.63 29.08
CA SER A 21 -20.33 -27.87 28.52
C SER A 21 -20.45 -27.47 27.06
N CYS A 22 -20.03 -26.24 26.72
CA CYS A 22 -19.69 -25.91 25.35
C CYS A 22 -18.53 -26.86 24.98
N SER A 23 -18.86 -27.99 24.35
CA SER A 23 -17.85 -28.70 23.57
C SER A 23 -17.46 -27.75 22.46
N LYS A 24 -16.27 -27.13 22.62
CA LYS A 24 -15.66 -26.38 21.50
C LYS A 24 -15.54 -27.41 20.38
N THR A 25 -16.32 -27.24 19.34
CA THR A 25 -16.15 -27.99 18.08
C THR A 25 -14.73 -27.75 17.59
N ALA A 26 -14.07 -28.80 17.10
CA ALA A 26 -12.76 -28.64 16.48
C ALA A 26 -12.85 -27.59 15.39
N PRO A 27 -11.85 -26.65 15.28
CA PRO A 27 -11.80 -25.75 14.16
C PRO A 27 -11.78 -26.56 12.85
N GLU A 28 -12.63 -26.19 11.92
CA GLU A 28 -12.66 -26.79 10.60
C GLU A 28 -11.32 -26.55 9.89
N VAL A 29 -10.79 -27.56 9.21
CA VAL A 29 -9.56 -27.43 8.42
C VAL A 29 -9.94 -26.81 7.08
N LEU A 30 -9.85 -25.47 7.00
CA LEU A 30 -10.12 -24.68 5.80
C LEU A 30 -8.80 -24.16 5.22
N PRO A 31 -8.73 -23.89 3.90
CA PRO A 31 -7.58 -23.16 3.35
C PRO A 31 -7.43 -21.78 4.04
N GLY A 32 -6.21 -21.41 4.37
CA GLY A 32 -5.94 -20.17 5.11
C GLY A 32 -6.19 -20.28 6.60
N VAL A 33 -6.11 -19.16 7.30
CA VAL A 33 -6.36 -19.09 8.74
C VAL A 33 -7.74 -18.48 8.98
N SER A 34 -8.70 -19.33 9.38
CA SER A 34 -10.03 -18.85 9.76
C SER A 34 -9.99 -18.17 11.14
N LEU A 35 -10.91 -17.23 11.39
CA LEU A 35 -11.05 -16.57 12.68
C LEU A 35 -11.21 -17.62 13.82
N GLY A 36 -12.01 -18.67 13.60
CA GLY A 36 -12.21 -19.71 14.61
C GLY A 36 -10.94 -20.53 14.89
N LEU A 37 -10.07 -20.76 13.89
CA LEU A 37 -8.77 -21.40 14.10
C LEU A 37 -7.82 -20.46 14.88
N ALA A 38 -7.81 -19.17 14.54
CA ALA A 38 -7.00 -18.17 15.22
C ALA A 38 -7.39 -18.04 16.71
N GLU A 39 -8.69 -17.93 17.01
CA GLU A 39 -9.20 -17.87 18.39
C GLU A 39 -8.85 -19.13 19.20
N TYR A 40 -8.93 -20.31 18.56
CA TYR A 40 -8.53 -21.56 19.21
C TYR A 40 -7.04 -21.55 19.55
N ARG A 41 -6.17 -21.20 18.59
CA ARG A 41 -4.72 -21.17 18.77
C ARG A 41 -4.29 -20.13 19.82
N ALA A 42 -4.88 -18.94 19.80
CA ALA A 42 -4.60 -17.90 20.80
C ALA A 42 -4.88 -18.35 22.23
N ALA A 43 -5.88 -19.21 22.43
CA ALA A 43 -6.19 -19.80 23.73
C ALA A 43 -5.31 -21.01 24.07
N ALA A 44 -4.89 -21.78 23.07
CA ALA A 44 -4.19 -23.05 23.25
C ALA A 44 -2.67 -22.95 23.27
N VAL A 45 -2.07 -21.94 22.60
CA VAL A 45 -0.63 -21.84 22.36
C VAL A 45 -0.07 -20.56 22.94
N SER A 46 1.09 -20.62 23.59
CA SER A 46 1.82 -19.44 24.10
C SER A 46 3.35 -19.65 24.04
N ASP A 47 4.13 -18.63 24.35
CA ASP A 47 5.60 -18.66 24.47
C ASP A 47 6.30 -19.21 23.21
N ILE A 48 5.92 -18.72 22.04
CA ILE A 48 6.37 -19.23 20.76
C ILE A 48 7.77 -18.71 20.42
N HIS A 49 8.63 -19.62 19.95
CA HIS A 49 9.95 -19.28 19.43
C HIS A 49 10.25 -20.11 18.18
N TYR A 50 10.57 -19.43 17.09
CA TYR A 50 11.01 -20.04 15.83
C TYR A 50 12.53 -20.01 15.71
N ARG A 51 13.16 -21.14 15.41
CA ARG A 51 14.54 -21.26 14.93
C ARG A 51 14.49 -21.66 13.47
N LEU A 52 14.90 -20.73 12.59
CA LEU A 52 14.79 -20.86 11.15
C LEU A 52 16.19 -20.97 10.52
N ARG A 53 16.33 -21.82 9.52
CA ARG A 53 17.50 -21.88 8.67
C ARG A 53 17.07 -21.97 7.23
N PHE A 54 17.65 -21.10 6.36
CA PHE A 54 17.48 -21.15 4.91
C PHE A 54 18.82 -21.31 4.20
N LEU A 55 18.86 -22.19 3.20
CA LEU A 55 19.96 -22.35 2.27
C LEU A 55 19.56 -21.68 0.96
N ILE A 56 20.07 -20.47 0.69
CA ILE A 56 19.71 -19.65 -0.45
C ILE A 56 20.71 -19.86 -1.58
N PRO A 57 20.36 -20.57 -2.66
CA PRO A 57 21.27 -20.80 -3.78
C PRO A 57 21.51 -19.52 -4.59
N GLU A 58 22.62 -19.45 -5.31
CA GLU A 58 22.96 -18.35 -6.22
C GLU A 58 21.99 -18.31 -7.42
N GLU A 59 21.64 -19.47 -7.96
CA GLU A 59 20.72 -19.58 -9.08
C GLU A 59 19.29 -19.23 -8.64
N GLN A 60 18.71 -18.21 -9.28
CA GLN A 60 17.37 -17.70 -8.96
C GLN A 60 16.27 -18.77 -8.98
N GLN A 61 16.35 -19.73 -9.89
CA GLN A 61 15.34 -20.77 -10.09
C GLN A 61 15.57 -22.05 -9.24
N ALA A 62 16.69 -22.13 -8.51
CA ALA A 62 16.96 -23.30 -7.68
C ALA A 62 16.15 -23.26 -6.38
N ASP A 63 15.73 -24.42 -5.90
CA ASP A 63 14.96 -24.56 -4.67
C ASP A 63 15.72 -24.06 -3.44
N ILE A 64 15.02 -23.40 -2.54
CA ILE A 64 15.53 -22.97 -1.23
C ILE A 64 15.18 -24.04 -0.20
N GLY A 65 16.20 -24.73 0.31
CA GLY A 65 16.03 -25.66 1.44
C GLY A 65 15.82 -24.89 2.74
N GLY A 66 14.86 -25.35 3.54
CA GLY A 66 14.49 -24.74 4.81
C GLY A 66 14.42 -25.76 5.96
N PHE A 67 14.66 -25.27 7.15
CA PHE A 67 14.40 -25.97 8.41
C PHE A 67 13.79 -24.98 9.40
N VAL A 68 12.76 -25.42 10.09
CA VAL A 68 12.15 -24.69 11.21
C VAL A 68 12.02 -25.59 12.43
N SER A 69 12.38 -25.07 13.61
CA SER A 69 12.09 -25.65 14.91
C SER A 69 11.19 -24.67 15.66
N VAL A 70 9.95 -25.05 15.90
CA VAL A 70 8.95 -24.26 16.61
C VAL A 70 8.82 -24.78 18.01
N SER A 71 9.25 -24.01 19.01
CA SER A 71 9.03 -24.33 20.43
C SER A 71 7.91 -23.45 21.00
N PHE A 72 7.02 -24.04 21.80
CA PHE A 72 5.84 -23.36 22.35
C PHE A 72 5.32 -24.08 23.58
N THR A 73 4.50 -23.37 24.38
CA THR A 73 3.72 -23.94 25.48
C THR A 73 2.32 -24.27 24.96
N LEU A 74 1.89 -25.54 25.11
CA LEU A 74 0.54 -25.98 24.76
C LEU A 74 -0.31 -26.03 26.04
N ASN A 75 -1.38 -25.23 26.12
CA ASN A 75 -2.28 -25.13 27.25
C ASN A 75 -3.53 -26.02 27.08
N ASP A 76 -3.91 -26.31 25.83
CA ASP A 76 -5.03 -27.17 25.48
C ASP A 76 -4.63 -28.11 24.33
N LYS A 77 -4.74 -29.42 24.52
CA LYS A 77 -4.50 -30.42 23.48
C LYS A 77 -5.75 -31.22 23.13
N SER A 78 -6.91 -30.61 23.29
CA SER A 78 -8.19 -31.23 22.93
C SER A 78 -8.35 -31.45 21.43
N GLN A 79 -7.58 -30.71 20.62
CA GLN A 79 -7.59 -30.77 19.16
C GLN A 79 -6.16 -30.97 18.60
N PRO A 80 -6.02 -31.55 17.38
CA PRO A 80 -4.76 -31.61 16.67
C PRO A 80 -4.20 -30.20 16.44
N LEU A 81 -2.88 -30.06 16.45
CA LEU A 81 -2.20 -28.81 16.18
C LEU A 81 -2.08 -28.61 14.66
N GLN A 82 -2.44 -27.45 14.15
CA GLN A 82 -2.29 -27.06 12.77
C GLN A 82 -1.17 -26.04 12.64
N LEU A 83 -0.11 -26.33 11.84
CA LEU A 83 0.88 -25.36 11.39
C LEU A 83 0.55 -25.00 9.94
N ASP A 84 0.54 -23.72 9.63
CA ASP A 84 0.21 -23.22 8.30
C ASP A 84 1.41 -23.35 7.37
N PHE A 85 1.20 -23.91 6.18
CA PHE A 85 2.19 -24.00 5.11
C PHE A 85 1.48 -24.07 3.77
N ARG A 86 1.43 -22.95 3.07
CA ARG A 86 0.70 -22.80 1.80
C ARG A 86 1.55 -23.22 0.62
N GLU A 87 1.89 -24.50 0.59
CA GLU A 87 2.65 -25.15 -0.46
C GLU A 87 2.10 -26.56 -0.71
N SER A 88 2.65 -27.29 -1.65
CA SER A 88 2.29 -28.68 -1.87
C SER A 88 2.89 -29.61 -0.81
N ASP A 89 2.26 -30.76 -0.58
CA ASP A 89 2.67 -31.74 0.43
C ASP A 89 4.08 -32.32 0.20
N ASP A 90 4.52 -32.41 -1.06
CA ASP A 90 5.85 -32.90 -1.43
C ASP A 90 6.99 -31.95 -1.00
N LYS A 91 6.66 -30.67 -0.65
CA LYS A 91 7.61 -29.72 -0.08
C LYS A 91 7.86 -29.94 1.41
N VAL A 92 7.02 -30.67 2.13
CA VAL A 92 7.26 -31.12 3.51
C VAL A 92 8.11 -32.39 3.47
N LYS A 93 9.37 -32.32 3.90
CA LYS A 93 10.33 -33.42 3.79
C LYS A 93 10.31 -34.32 5.02
N ARG A 94 10.24 -33.74 6.20
CA ARG A 94 10.22 -34.45 7.48
C ARG A 94 9.56 -33.59 8.55
N VAL A 95 8.77 -34.24 9.40
CA VAL A 95 8.20 -33.64 10.62
C VAL A 95 8.55 -34.49 11.82
N SER A 96 9.01 -33.85 12.90
CA SER A 96 9.17 -34.47 14.20
C SER A 96 8.50 -33.64 15.30
N SER A 97 8.04 -34.30 16.36
CA SER A 97 7.48 -33.67 17.55
C SER A 97 8.20 -34.20 18.78
N ASN A 98 8.70 -33.31 19.61
CA ASN A 98 9.44 -33.63 20.85
C ASN A 98 10.61 -34.62 20.66
N GLY A 99 11.28 -34.55 19.50
CA GLY A 99 12.43 -35.38 19.14
C GLY A 99 12.09 -36.72 18.48
N GLU A 100 10.81 -37.07 18.37
CA GLU A 100 10.35 -38.27 17.71
C GLU A 100 9.69 -37.97 16.36
N PRO A 101 9.77 -38.85 15.34
CA PRO A 101 9.03 -38.66 14.10
C PRO A 101 7.52 -38.53 14.38
N ALA A 102 6.88 -37.49 13.81
CA ALA A 102 5.44 -37.28 13.98
C ALA A 102 4.64 -37.93 12.85
N ASP A 103 3.48 -38.52 13.21
CA ASP A 103 2.51 -39.01 12.24
C ASP A 103 1.57 -37.86 11.83
N PHE A 104 1.97 -37.06 10.84
CA PHE A 104 1.27 -35.87 10.39
C PHE A 104 0.40 -36.11 9.17
N ARG A 105 -0.62 -35.24 8.96
CA ARG A 105 -1.35 -35.09 7.69
C ARG A 105 -1.07 -33.73 7.11
N PHE A 106 -1.07 -33.65 5.79
CA PHE A 106 -1.09 -32.38 5.09
C PHE A 106 -2.48 -32.20 4.45
N GLU A 107 -3.19 -31.14 4.81
CA GLU A 107 -4.55 -30.87 4.34
C GLU A 107 -4.84 -29.37 4.32
N ASN A 108 -5.35 -28.84 3.20
CA ASN A 108 -5.80 -27.45 3.09
C ASN A 108 -4.78 -26.42 3.60
N GLU A 109 -3.53 -26.53 3.14
CA GLU A 109 -2.42 -25.63 3.53
C GLU A 109 -1.96 -25.77 5.00
N HIS A 110 -2.27 -26.90 5.66
CA HIS A 110 -1.87 -27.13 7.04
C HIS A 110 -1.13 -28.45 7.23
N ILE A 111 -0.05 -28.41 8.02
CA ILE A 111 0.59 -29.58 8.62
C ILE A 111 -0.15 -29.87 9.93
N ILE A 112 -0.87 -30.98 10.00
CA ILE A 112 -1.73 -31.34 11.13
C ILE A 112 -1.03 -32.40 11.96
N ILE A 113 -0.67 -32.05 13.20
CA ILE A 113 0.01 -32.91 14.17
C ILE A 113 -1.02 -33.48 15.14
N PRO A 114 -1.14 -34.81 15.27
CA PRO A 114 -2.14 -35.40 16.11
C PRO A 114 -1.86 -35.16 17.61
N THR A 115 -2.89 -35.13 18.41
CA THR A 115 -2.79 -34.93 19.87
C THR A 115 -1.92 -35.96 20.59
N ALA A 116 -1.73 -37.13 19.99
CA ALA A 116 -0.89 -38.19 20.55
C ALA A 116 0.60 -37.78 20.61
N ASP A 117 1.06 -37.02 19.64
CA ASP A 117 2.45 -36.58 19.50
C ASP A 117 2.75 -35.29 20.29
N LEU A 118 1.74 -34.74 21.00
CA LEU A 118 1.84 -33.51 21.77
C LEU A 118 1.69 -33.76 23.26
N VAL A 119 2.26 -32.87 24.08
CA VAL A 119 2.09 -32.88 25.55
C VAL A 119 1.55 -31.53 26.02
N ILE A 120 0.81 -31.53 27.13
CA ILE A 120 0.50 -30.26 27.82
C ILE A 120 1.78 -29.68 28.39
N GLY A 121 2.01 -28.40 28.20
CA GLY A 121 3.26 -27.69 28.52
C GLY A 121 4.17 -27.55 27.32
N GLN A 122 5.48 -27.62 27.50
CA GLN A 122 6.47 -27.37 26.47
C GLN A 122 6.46 -28.43 25.37
N ASN A 123 6.41 -27.98 24.11
CA ASN A 123 6.53 -28.81 22.93
C ASN A 123 7.57 -28.21 21.98
N THR A 124 8.17 -29.04 21.13
CA THR A 124 9.00 -28.63 20.02
C THR A 124 8.60 -29.41 18.79
N VAL A 125 8.21 -28.74 17.72
CA VAL A 125 7.92 -29.32 16.42
C VAL A 125 9.00 -28.86 15.45
N GLU A 126 9.60 -29.82 14.71
CA GLU A 126 10.62 -29.53 13.73
C GLU A 126 10.17 -30.00 12.36
N VAL A 127 10.36 -29.13 11.35
CA VAL A 127 10.01 -29.40 9.96
C VAL A 127 11.20 -29.11 9.05
N GLU A 128 11.58 -30.09 8.23
CA GLU A 128 12.43 -29.89 7.07
C GLU A 128 11.52 -29.70 5.85
N PHE A 129 11.78 -28.65 5.08
CA PHE A 129 10.91 -28.27 3.96
C PHE A 129 11.69 -27.66 2.80
N THR A 130 11.03 -27.58 1.64
CA THR A 130 11.43 -26.71 0.54
C THR A 130 10.56 -25.45 0.62
N ALA A 131 11.19 -24.28 0.72
CA ALA A 131 10.47 -23.02 0.82
C ALA A 131 9.72 -22.68 -0.48
N GLY A 132 8.56 -22.09 -0.36
CA GLY A 132 7.87 -21.49 -1.50
C GLY A 132 8.53 -20.19 -1.95
N SER A 133 8.24 -19.79 -3.17
CA SER A 133 8.89 -18.62 -3.80
C SER A 133 8.04 -17.34 -3.78
N SER A 134 6.72 -17.44 -3.58
CA SER A 134 5.78 -16.34 -3.79
C SER A 134 6.00 -15.11 -2.90
N SER A 135 6.57 -15.30 -1.69
CA SER A 135 6.86 -14.19 -0.77
C SER A 135 8.35 -13.98 -0.49
N LEU A 136 9.22 -14.71 -1.18
CA LEU A 136 10.66 -14.55 -1.09
C LEU A 136 11.24 -13.61 -2.15
N ASN A 137 10.43 -13.07 -3.04
CA ASN A 137 10.74 -12.01 -4.02
C ASN A 137 12.16 -12.09 -4.60
N ARG A 138 12.48 -13.23 -5.24
CA ARG A 138 13.82 -13.52 -5.75
C ARG A 138 14.12 -12.75 -7.03
N ASN A 139 15.29 -12.14 -7.05
CA ASN A 139 15.92 -11.50 -8.21
C ASN A 139 17.28 -12.18 -8.47
N PRO A 140 17.92 -11.96 -9.63
CA PRO A 140 19.19 -12.62 -9.93
C PRO A 140 20.32 -12.39 -8.92
N GLU A 141 20.34 -11.24 -8.25
CA GLU A 141 21.42 -10.82 -7.37
C GLU A 141 20.96 -10.46 -5.94
N TYR A 142 19.67 -10.59 -5.66
CA TYR A 142 19.11 -10.31 -4.34
C TYR A 142 17.75 -10.96 -4.16
N LEU A 143 17.34 -11.08 -2.91
CA LEU A 143 15.99 -11.41 -2.52
C LEU A 143 15.58 -10.59 -1.29
N TYR A 144 14.28 -10.46 -1.11
CA TYR A 144 13.69 -9.90 0.09
C TYR A 144 12.39 -10.60 0.42
N THR A 145 12.05 -10.65 1.69
CA THR A 145 10.79 -11.25 2.14
C THR A 145 9.71 -10.19 2.28
N LEU A 146 8.46 -10.57 2.00
CA LEU A 146 7.29 -9.73 2.17
C LEU A 146 6.11 -10.60 2.60
N PHE A 147 5.86 -10.65 3.93
CA PHE A 147 4.95 -11.61 4.53
C PHE A 147 3.58 -11.06 4.93
N VAL A 148 3.36 -9.76 4.77
CA VAL A 148 2.05 -9.15 5.01
C VAL A 148 1.04 -9.60 3.95
N PRO A 149 -0.21 -9.91 4.29
CA PRO A 149 -0.80 -9.95 5.64
C PRO A 149 -0.60 -11.29 6.36
N ASP A 150 -0.58 -12.42 5.65
CA ASP A 150 -0.55 -13.81 6.11
C ASP A 150 0.25 -14.71 5.16
N ARG A 151 1.35 -14.16 4.62
CA ARG A 151 2.12 -14.80 3.56
C ARG A 151 3.40 -15.47 4.05
N ALA A 152 3.71 -15.43 5.35
CA ALA A 152 4.86 -16.15 5.90
C ALA A 152 4.72 -17.67 5.69
N ARG A 153 3.50 -18.18 5.74
CA ARG A 153 3.16 -19.59 5.45
C ARG A 153 3.43 -20.04 4.00
N THR A 154 3.68 -19.11 3.07
CA THR A 154 4.15 -19.45 1.71
C THR A 154 5.64 -19.70 1.67
N ALA A 155 6.39 -19.35 2.72
CA ALA A 155 7.83 -19.51 2.78
C ALA A 155 8.26 -20.60 3.77
N PHE A 156 7.60 -20.75 4.91
CA PHE A 156 7.94 -21.74 5.93
C PHE A 156 6.75 -22.10 6.82
N PRO A 157 6.75 -23.31 7.46
CA PRO A 157 5.69 -23.71 8.40
C PRO A 157 5.70 -22.88 9.68
N LEU A 158 4.53 -22.34 10.08
CA LEU A 158 4.38 -21.54 11.30
C LEU A 158 2.91 -21.43 11.75
N PHE A 159 2.65 -20.63 12.78
CA PHE A 159 1.32 -20.10 13.10
C PHE A 159 1.22 -18.69 12.49
N ASP A 160 0.55 -18.55 11.36
CA ASP A 160 0.53 -17.31 10.59
C ASP A 160 -0.69 -16.44 10.93
N GLN A 161 -0.68 -15.87 12.15
CA GLN A 161 -1.71 -14.96 12.64
C GLN A 161 -1.11 -13.84 13.49
N PRO A 162 -1.72 -12.63 13.52
CA PRO A 162 -1.08 -11.45 14.10
C PRO A 162 -0.96 -11.48 15.62
N ASP A 163 -1.85 -12.20 16.32
CA ASP A 163 -1.94 -12.23 17.78
C ASP A 163 -1.07 -13.32 18.44
N LEU A 164 -0.39 -14.15 17.65
CA LEU A 164 0.63 -15.07 18.12
C LEU A 164 2.03 -14.52 17.92
N LYS A 165 2.37 -13.46 18.66
CA LYS A 165 3.73 -12.89 18.64
C LYS A 165 4.76 -13.90 19.09
N ALA A 166 5.91 -13.92 18.41
CA ALA A 166 6.98 -14.86 18.64
C ALA A 166 8.37 -14.22 18.55
N GLY A 167 9.37 -14.87 19.14
CA GLY A 167 10.78 -14.56 18.87
C GLY A 167 11.31 -15.41 17.72
N TYR A 168 12.16 -14.83 16.88
CA TYR A 168 12.75 -15.49 15.71
C TYR A 168 14.27 -15.50 15.81
N SER A 169 14.89 -16.69 15.70
CA SER A 169 16.34 -16.86 15.54
C SER A 169 16.57 -17.36 14.12
N LEU A 170 17.27 -16.58 13.32
CA LEU A 170 17.47 -16.87 11.89
C LEU A 170 18.92 -17.25 11.60
N THR A 171 19.10 -18.25 10.76
CA THR A 171 20.38 -18.59 10.11
C THR A 171 20.20 -18.57 8.62
N LEU A 172 20.98 -17.75 7.92
CA LEU A 172 21.00 -17.69 6.46
C LEU A 172 22.33 -18.21 5.94
N ASN A 173 22.30 -19.19 5.07
CA ASN A 173 23.45 -19.63 4.29
C ASN A 173 23.31 -19.07 2.87
N ILE A 174 24.17 -18.13 2.49
CA ILE A 174 24.06 -17.31 1.27
C ILE A 174 25.35 -17.35 0.44
N PRO A 175 25.35 -16.93 -0.84
CA PRO A 175 26.56 -16.78 -1.66
C PRO A 175 27.63 -15.91 -0.99
N PRO A 176 28.93 -16.11 -1.30
CA PRO A 176 30.03 -15.47 -0.56
C PRO A 176 30.16 -13.96 -0.82
N ASP A 177 29.57 -13.44 -1.88
CA ASP A 177 29.54 -12.02 -2.27
C ASP A 177 28.23 -11.30 -1.90
N TRP A 178 27.38 -11.96 -1.08
CA TRP A 178 26.13 -11.39 -0.61
C TRP A 178 26.24 -10.91 0.82
N THR A 179 25.48 -9.90 1.17
CA THR A 179 25.23 -9.45 2.54
C THR A 179 23.80 -9.72 2.96
N ALA A 180 23.50 -9.71 4.26
CA ALA A 180 22.16 -9.95 4.75
C ALA A 180 21.78 -9.02 5.91
N MET A 181 20.46 -8.74 6.01
CA MET A 181 19.82 -8.02 7.10
C MET A 181 18.57 -8.79 7.53
N SER A 182 18.26 -8.78 8.84
CA SER A 182 17.03 -9.31 9.41
C SER A 182 16.61 -8.49 10.63
N ASN A 183 15.53 -8.89 11.29
CA ASN A 183 14.91 -8.18 12.42
C ASN A 183 15.85 -7.99 13.64
N ALA A 184 16.75 -8.94 13.89
CA ALA A 184 17.67 -8.90 15.02
C ALA A 184 19.10 -8.56 14.60
N PRO A 185 19.99 -8.15 15.53
CA PRO A 185 21.41 -7.97 15.25
C PRO A 185 22.08 -9.25 14.77
N ILE A 186 23.09 -9.11 13.91
CA ILE A 186 23.98 -10.21 13.53
C ILE A 186 24.75 -10.65 14.79
N GLU A 187 24.72 -11.94 15.09
CA GLU A 187 25.51 -12.55 16.16
C GLU A 187 26.89 -12.97 15.65
N GLU A 188 26.90 -13.62 14.47
CA GLU A 188 28.13 -14.15 13.88
C GLU A 188 27.96 -14.29 12.36
N VAL A 189 29.06 -14.09 11.63
CA VAL A 189 29.18 -14.43 10.21
C VAL A 189 30.37 -15.37 10.05
N THR A 190 30.15 -16.57 9.51
CA THR A 190 31.17 -17.57 9.29
C THR A 190 31.18 -18.07 7.86
N GLU A 191 32.36 -18.44 7.34
CA GLU A 191 32.44 -19.10 6.05
C GLU A 191 32.33 -20.61 6.24
N VAL A 192 31.36 -21.23 5.56
CA VAL A 192 31.11 -22.68 5.57
C VAL A 192 31.02 -23.17 4.15
N GLU A 193 31.91 -24.04 3.74
CA GLU A 193 31.96 -24.65 2.38
C GLU A 193 31.96 -23.63 1.24
N GLY A 194 32.67 -22.48 1.44
CA GLY A 194 32.75 -21.42 0.43
C GLY A 194 31.53 -20.53 0.34
N ARG A 195 30.64 -20.56 1.33
CA ARG A 195 29.43 -19.74 1.46
C ARG A 195 29.47 -18.99 2.78
N LEU A 196 28.73 -17.90 2.91
CA LEU A 196 28.57 -17.18 4.17
C LEU A 196 27.36 -17.68 4.95
N GLU A 197 27.57 -18.02 6.21
CA GLU A 197 26.52 -18.32 7.16
C GLU A 197 26.36 -17.14 8.13
N TYR A 198 25.21 -16.42 7.99
CA TYR A 198 24.80 -15.37 8.88
C TYR A 198 23.93 -15.95 9.99
N ARG A 199 24.34 -15.81 11.25
CA ARG A 199 23.49 -16.10 12.41
C ARG A 199 23.04 -14.80 13.05
N PHE A 200 21.71 -14.66 13.21
CA PHE A 200 21.09 -13.53 13.87
C PHE A 200 20.69 -13.93 15.30
N ARG A 201 20.79 -12.98 16.23
CA ARG A 201 20.26 -13.16 17.59
C ARG A 201 18.77 -13.44 17.53
N LYS A 202 18.18 -13.86 18.65
CA LYS A 202 16.74 -13.93 18.79
C LYS A 202 16.14 -12.53 18.71
N SER A 203 15.12 -12.34 17.87
CA SER A 203 14.38 -11.08 17.76
C SER A 203 13.57 -10.78 19.03
N ASP A 204 13.12 -9.55 19.17
CA ASP A 204 12.03 -9.19 20.06
C ASP A 204 10.74 -9.93 19.66
N LEU A 205 9.70 -9.84 20.50
CA LEU A 205 8.39 -10.44 20.17
C LEU A 205 7.71 -9.64 19.06
N ILE A 206 7.50 -10.28 17.91
CA ILE A 206 6.85 -9.71 16.74
C ILE A 206 5.83 -10.68 16.16
N SER A 207 4.81 -10.14 15.48
CA SER A 207 3.87 -10.93 14.68
C SER A 207 4.56 -11.50 13.44
N SER A 208 4.03 -12.61 12.89
CA SER A 208 4.63 -13.33 11.76
C SER A 208 4.84 -12.46 10.52
N TYR A 209 3.91 -11.57 10.21
CA TYR A 209 4.00 -10.67 9.04
C TYR A 209 5.14 -9.63 9.15
N LEU A 210 5.66 -9.39 10.35
CA LEU A 210 6.79 -8.48 10.62
C LEU A 210 8.15 -9.18 10.58
N PHE A 211 8.18 -10.52 10.56
CA PHE A 211 9.41 -11.26 10.36
C PHE A 211 9.94 -10.99 8.95
N SER A 212 11.25 -10.74 8.84
CA SER A 212 11.83 -10.36 7.55
C SER A 212 13.31 -10.67 7.46
N PHE A 213 13.77 -10.89 6.24
CA PHE A 213 15.17 -10.82 5.88
C PHE A 213 15.36 -10.33 4.44
N VAL A 214 16.48 -9.69 4.21
CA VAL A 214 16.98 -9.26 2.91
C VAL A 214 18.36 -9.86 2.74
N ALA A 215 18.67 -10.40 1.56
CA ALA A 215 20.01 -10.92 1.24
C ALA A 215 20.34 -10.66 -0.23
N GLY A 216 21.60 -10.32 -0.52
CA GLY A 216 22.02 -10.05 -1.90
C GLY A 216 23.28 -9.20 -1.99
N LYS A 217 23.57 -8.77 -3.23
CA LYS A 217 24.65 -7.81 -3.51
C LYS A 217 24.17 -6.40 -3.21
N PHE A 218 24.26 -6.02 -1.95
CA PHE A 218 23.95 -4.69 -1.47
C PHE A 218 25.21 -3.98 -0.98
N GLU A 219 25.29 -2.69 -1.25
CA GLU A 219 26.18 -1.77 -0.55
C GLU A 219 25.61 -1.45 0.82
N THR A 220 26.49 -1.17 1.77
CA THR A 220 26.11 -0.92 3.16
C THR A 220 26.63 0.43 3.64
N ASP A 221 25.69 1.29 4.05
CA ASP A 221 25.97 2.50 4.79
C ASP A 221 25.54 2.36 6.24
N SER A 222 26.40 2.78 7.16
CA SER A 222 26.09 2.76 8.60
C SER A 222 26.47 4.08 9.24
N ARG A 223 25.64 4.54 10.17
CA ARG A 223 25.87 5.74 10.98
C ARG A 223 25.62 5.42 12.44
N GLU A 224 26.43 6.02 13.30
CA GLU A 224 26.16 6.09 14.73
C GLU A 224 25.69 7.51 15.05
N ILE A 225 24.40 7.63 15.42
CA ILE A 225 23.76 8.91 15.72
C ILE A 225 23.11 8.78 17.09
N ASP A 226 23.48 9.66 18.03
CA ASP A 226 22.96 9.69 19.41
C ASP A 226 23.07 8.31 20.13
N GLY A 227 24.16 7.57 19.84
CA GLY A 227 24.42 6.25 20.41
C GLY A 227 23.65 5.10 19.76
N ARG A 228 22.92 5.37 18.69
CA ARG A 228 22.20 4.37 17.89
C ARG A 228 22.97 4.04 16.63
N GLN A 229 23.22 2.76 16.41
CA GLN A 229 23.70 2.27 15.14
C GLN A 229 22.53 2.10 14.17
N ILE A 230 22.53 2.86 13.09
CA ILE A 230 21.56 2.76 12.00
C ILE A 230 22.28 2.23 10.77
N THR A 231 21.72 1.20 10.14
CA THR A 231 22.33 0.56 8.96
C THR A 231 21.35 0.60 7.79
N MET A 232 21.82 1.05 6.64
CA MET A 232 21.10 1.05 5.37
C MET A 232 21.77 0.08 4.40
N LEU A 233 20.97 -0.74 3.70
CA LEU A 233 21.39 -1.51 2.53
C LEU A 233 20.81 -0.89 1.27
N HIS A 234 21.60 -0.77 0.17
CA HIS A 234 21.09 -0.26 -1.11
C HIS A 234 21.81 -0.91 -2.30
N ARG A 235 21.23 -0.70 -3.50
CA ARG A 235 21.79 -1.14 -4.79
C ARG A 235 21.90 0.01 -5.80
N GLU A 236 21.83 1.26 -5.34
CA GLU A 236 22.03 2.40 -6.23
C GLU A 236 23.49 2.44 -6.71
N THR A 237 23.68 2.62 -8.00
CA THR A 237 24.99 2.63 -8.66
C THR A 237 25.46 4.03 -9.06
N ASP A 238 24.60 5.02 -8.92
CA ASP A 238 24.94 6.44 -9.12
C ASP A 238 25.47 7.03 -7.81
N GLU A 239 26.81 7.12 -7.69
CA GLU A 239 27.48 7.62 -6.49
C GLU A 239 27.09 9.06 -6.15
N GLU A 240 26.86 9.92 -7.15
CA GLU A 240 26.43 11.31 -6.94
C GLU A 240 25.00 11.36 -6.35
N LYS A 241 24.13 10.51 -6.84
CA LYS A 241 22.77 10.35 -6.31
C LYS A 241 22.79 9.82 -4.89
N VAL A 242 23.62 8.82 -4.58
CA VAL A 242 23.82 8.32 -3.21
C VAL A 242 24.29 9.46 -2.32
N ALA A 243 25.36 10.16 -2.69
CA ALA A 243 25.93 11.25 -1.89
C ALA A 243 24.95 12.40 -1.60
N ARG A 244 24.05 12.71 -2.55
CA ARG A 244 23.00 13.75 -2.34
C ARG A 244 21.91 13.36 -1.35
N ASN A 245 21.67 12.07 -1.14
CA ASN A 245 20.49 11.61 -0.44
C ASN A 245 20.76 10.96 0.91
N VAL A 246 21.92 10.31 1.08
CA VAL A 246 22.18 9.46 2.23
C VAL A 246 22.05 10.22 3.56
N ASP A 247 22.68 11.37 3.70
CA ASP A 247 22.68 12.10 4.97
C ASP A 247 21.26 12.57 5.35
N GLU A 248 20.47 13.01 4.37
CA GLU A 248 19.08 13.42 4.58
C GLU A 248 18.19 12.22 4.95
N ILE A 249 18.40 11.06 4.32
CA ILE A 249 17.66 9.85 4.66
C ILE A 249 17.89 9.48 6.13
N PHE A 250 19.14 9.46 6.59
CA PHE A 250 19.45 9.18 7.99
C PHE A 250 18.87 10.25 8.93
N ALA A 251 19.00 11.54 8.59
CA ALA A 251 18.48 12.65 9.39
C ALA A 251 16.95 12.57 9.59
N LEU A 252 16.21 12.25 8.52
CA LEU A 252 14.75 12.09 8.61
C LEU A 252 14.32 10.90 9.49
N HIS A 253 15.08 9.79 9.49
CA HIS A 253 14.79 8.67 10.38
C HIS A 253 15.03 9.04 11.85
N VAL A 254 16.15 9.74 12.14
CA VAL A 254 16.45 10.20 13.49
C VAL A 254 15.39 11.19 13.99
N ALA A 255 15.04 12.18 13.18
CA ALA A 255 13.98 13.13 13.52
C ALA A 255 12.64 12.46 13.81
N ALA A 256 12.31 11.40 13.05
CA ALA A 256 11.09 10.63 13.29
C ALA A 256 11.16 9.82 14.60
N LEU A 257 12.30 9.19 14.90
CA LEU A 257 12.51 8.46 16.15
C LEU A 257 12.39 9.39 17.35
N ASP A 258 13.13 10.51 17.36
CA ASP A 258 13.13 11.47 18.47
C ASP A 258 11.74 12.06 18.73
N TRP A 259 11.01 12.41 17.66
CA TRP A 259 9.65 12.91 17.78
C TRP A 259 8.70 11.87 18.39
N LEU A 260 8.81 10.60 17.95
CA LEU A 260 7.96 9.52 18.45
C LEU A 260 8.26 9.16 19.90
N GLU A 261 9.51 9.14 20.30
CA GLU A 261 9.92 8.93 21.70
C GLU A 261 9.36 10.02 22.61
N ASP A 262 9.44 11.31 22.20
CA ASP A 262 8.82 12.41 22.94
C ASP A 262 7.30 12.30 22.99
N TYR A 263 6.65 12.06 21.84
CA TYR A 263 5.20 12.01 21.76
C TYR A 263 4.61 10.87 22.57
N THR A 264 5.20 9.68 22.47
CA THR A 264 4.70 8.45 23.12
C THR A 264 5.18 8.30 24.57
N GLY A 265 6.31 8.92 24.93
CA GLY A 265 6.97 8.71 26.21
C GLY A 265 7.65 7.33 26.34
N ILE A 266 7.79 6.59 25.24
CA ILE A 266 8.38 5.26 25.15
C ILE A 266 9.58 5.33 24.23
N ASP A 267 10.80 5.02 24.75
CA ASP A 267 12.02 4.88 23.95
C ASP A 267 11.83 3.82 22.87
N TYR A 268 12.59 3.88 21.75
CA TYR A 268 12.52 2.88 20.68
C TYR A 268 12.64 1.46 21.24
N PRO A 269 11.60 0.61 21.07
CA PRO A 269 11.43 -0.58 21.91
C PRO A 269 12.21 -1.82 21.42
N TYR A 270 13.04 -1.72 20.35
CA TYR A 270 13.67 -2.87 19.72
C TYR A 270 15.19 -2.81 19.74
N GLN A 271 15.83 -3.98 19.53
CA GLN A 271 17.29 -4.17 19.68
C GLN A 271 18.13 -3.41 18.66
N LYS A 272 17.61 -3.13 17.45
CA LYS A 272 18.33 -2.44 16.38
C LYS A 272 17.39 -1.67 15.47
N PHE A 273 17.94 -0.65 14.81
CA PHE A 273 17.27 0.06 13.73
C PHE A 273 18.05 -0.10 12.42
N GLY A 274 17.39 -0.47 11.34
CA GLY A 274 18.00 -0.62 10.04
C GLY A 274 16.95 -0.76 8.94
N PHE A 275 17.38 -0.50 7.71
CA PHE A 275 16.49 -0.52 6.56
C PHE A 275 17.21 -0.90 5.26
N ALA A 276 16.45 -1.38 4.28
CA ALA A 276 16.96 -1.75 2.96
C ALA A 276 16.18 -1.01 1.86
N LEU A 277 16.89 -0.46 0.90
CA LEU A 277 16.34 0.20 -0.27
C LEU A 277 16.30 -0.78 -1.45
N ILE A 278 15.10 -1.25 -1.77
CA ILE A 278 14.85 -2.32 -2.75
C ILE A 278 14.46 -1.71 -4.10
N PRO A 279 15.17 -2.02 -5.21
CA PRO A 279 14.91 -1.41 -6.52
C PRO A 279 13.49 -1.62 -7.05
N ALA A 280 12.96 -2.84 -6.93
CA ALA A 280 11.66 -3.25 -7.46
C ALA A 280 10.62 -3.51 -6.36
N PHE A 281 10.72 -2.85 -5.21
CA PHE A 281 9.80 -3.05 -4.11
C PHE A 281 8.36 -2.69 -4.50
N GLN A 282 7.40 -3.55 -4.18
CA GLN A 282 6.00 -3.41 -4.60
C GLN A 282 5.31 -2.24 -3.89
N TYR A 283 5.69 -1.96 -2.61
CA TYR A 283 5.15 -0.89 -1.78
C TYR A 283 6.02 0.36 -1.79
N GLY A 284 5.59 1.39 -1.10
CA GLY A 284 6.44 2.51 -0.72
C GLY A 284 7.44 2.08 0.34
N GLY A 285 6.94 1.49 1.41
CA GLY A 285 7.68 0.91 2.52
C GLY A 285 6.96 -0.29 3.12
N MET A 286 7.64 -0.95 4.07
CA MET A 286 7.11 -1.99 4.94
C MET A 286 7.87 -1.99 6.26
N GLU A 287 7.13 -1.94 7.34
CA GLU A 287 7.55 -1.69 8.71
C GLU A 287 8.25 -2.85 9.43
N HIS A 288 8.99 -3.70 8.75
CA HIS A 288 9.67 -4.82 9.40
C HIS A 288 10.60 -4.33 10.53
N VAL A 289 10.39 -4.82 11.73
CA VAL A 289 11.17 -4.42 12.91
C VAL A 289 12.66 -4.59 12.66
N GLY A 290 13.43 -3.52 12.83
CA GLY A 290 14.88 -3.53 12.65
C GLY A 290 15.38 -3.78 11.22
N ALA A 291 14.49 -3.95 10.24
CA ALA A 291 14.80 -4.25 8.85
C ALA A 291 13.75 -3.67 7.90
N ILE A 292 13.38 -2.41 8.11
CA ILE A 292 12.39 -1.71 7.28
C ILE A 292 12.80 -1.82 5.81
N GLN A 293 11.85 -2.07 4.93
CA GLN A 293 12.11 -2.13 3.50
C GLN A 293 11.43 -0.96 2.80
N TYR A 294 12.14 -0.29 1.89
CA TYR A 294 11.64 0.84 1.12
C TYR A 294 11.85 0.60 -0.38
N ARG A 295 10.97 1.18 -1.19
CA ARG A 295 11.26 1.35 -2.61
C ARG A 295 12.39 2.35 -2.80
N ALA A 296 13.48 1.92 -3.40
CA ALA A 296 14.69 2.74 -3.56
C ALA A 296 14.41 4.10 -4.20
N SER A 297 13.57 4.17 -5.24
CA SER A 297 13.23 5.42 -5.94
C SER A 297 12.35 6.39 -5.12
N SER A 298 11.82 5.95 -3.98
CA SER A 298 11.08 6.82 -3.05
C SER A 298 12.01 7.58 -2.10
N LEU A 299 13.20 7.04 -1.82
CA LEU A 299 14.19 7.64 -0.91
C LEU A 299 15.35 8.26 -1.65
N PHE A 300 15.91 7.59 -2.67
CA PHE A 300 16.93 8.17 -3.53
C PHE A 300 16.29 9.06 -4.60
N LEU A 301 16.14 10.35 -4.27
CA LEU A 301 15.55 11.34 -5.16
C LEU A 301 16.59 11.80 -6.17
N ASP A 302 16.11 12.06 -7.40
CA ASP A 302 16.91 12.60 -8.48
C ASP A 302 17.22 14.10 -8.26
N GLU A 303 18.02 14.70 -9.11
CA GLU A 303 18.35 16.12 -9.04
C GLU A 303 17.09 16.99 -9.21
N ALA A 304 16.95 18.02 -8.37
CA ALA A 304 15.82 18.95 -8.37
C ALA A 304 14.44 18.27 -8.20
N PRO A 305 14.22 17.49 -7.13
CA PRO A 305 12.93 16.89 -6.87
C PRO A 305 11.86 17.96 -6.61
N SER A 306 10.60 17.65 -6.93
CA SER A 306 9.49 18.51 -6.57
C SER A 306 9.26 18.50 -5.05
N GLU A 307 8.63 19.55 -4.52
CA GLU A 307 8.23 19.65 -3.12
C GLU A 307 7.39 18.43 -2.70
N THR A 308 6.45 17.98 -3.55
CA THR A 308 5.67 16.77 -3.32
C THR A 308 6.56 15.52 -3.15
N ARG A 309 7.67 15.41 -3.87
CA ARG A 309 8.60 14.29 -3.73
C ARG A 309 9.43 14.36 -2.46
N LEU A 310 9.83 15.56 -2.05
CA LEU A 310 10.53 15.78 -0.78
C LEU A 310 9.64 15.42 0.41
N LEU A 311 8.42 15.96 0.43
CA LEU A 311 7.40 15.65 1.45
C LEU A 311 6.98 14.18 1.41
N GLY A 312 6.93 13.59 0.21
CA GLY A 312 6.65 12.17 0.01
C GLY A 312 7.70 11.27 0.66
N ARG A 313 8.99 11.58 0.49
CA ARG A 313 10.10 10.87 1.15
C ARG A 313 10.03 10.99 2.66
N ALA A 314 9.90 12.21 3.17
CA ALA A 314 9.82 12.45 4.61
C ALA A 314 8.58 11.77 5.23
N GLY A 315 7.42 11.89 4.58
CA GLY A 315 6.21 11.24 5.03
C GLY A 315 6.26 9.72 4.99
N LEU A 316 6.95 9.11 4.02
CA LEU A 316 7.15 7.67 3.96
C LEU A 316 8.06 7.18 5.10
N ILE A 317 9.21 7.84 5.31
CA ILE A 317 10.12 7.52 6.41
C ILE A 317 9.41 7.65 7.76
N ALA A 318 8.68 8.74 7.96
CA ALA A 318 7.92 8.96 9.18
C ALA A 318 6.82 7.90 9.41
N HIS A 319 6.13 7.48 8.35
CA HIS A 319 5.12 6.42 8.39
C HIS A 319 5.70 5.08 8.85
N GLU A 320 6.77 4.60 8.19
CA GLU A 320 7.37 3.32 8.54
C GLU A 320 8.04 3.35 9.93
N THR A 321 8.55 4.52 10.34
CA THR A 321 9.11 4.68 11.68
C THR A 321 8.01 4.69 12.75
N ALA A 322 6.85 5.34 12.48
CA ALA A 322 5.73 5.38 13.41
C ALA A 322 5.14 3.99 13.69
N HIS A 323 5.19 3.11 12.70
CA HIS A 323 4.77 1.71 12.89
C HIS A 323 5.52 0.99 14.01
N MET A 324 6.73 1.40 14.37
CA MET A 324 7.48 0.74 15.45
C MET A 324 6.70 0.77 16.77
N TRP A 325 5.91 1.81 17.00
CA TRP A 325 4.96 1.88 18.12
C TRP A 325 3.56 1.43 17.72
N PHE A 326 3.06 1.93 16.60
CA PHE A 326 1.67 1.74 16.13
C PHE A 326 1.60 0.65 15.04
N GLY A 327 1.42 -0.58 15.45
CA GLY A 327 1.39 -1.78 14.60
C GLY A 327 2.39 -2.84 15.03
N ASN A 328 3.56 -2.44 15.52
CA ASN A 328 4.63 -3.37 15.91
C ASN A 328 4.68 -3.59 17.42
N LEU A 329 4.85 -2.53 18.23
CA LEU A 329 4.79 -2.64 19.69
C LEU A 329 3.40 -3.10 20.13
N VAL A 330 2.37 -2.38 19.68
CA VAL A 330 0.97 -2.78 19.83
C VAL A 330 0.43 -3.14 18.46
N THR A 331 0.09 -4.41 18.27
CA THR A 331 -0.43 -4.95 17.01
C THR A 331 -1.94 -5.20 17.13
N MET A 332 -2.69 -5.12 16.02
CA MET A 332 -4.09 -5.55 16.02
C MET A 332 -4.20 -7.02 16.44
N GLU A 333 -5.30 -7.34 17.12
CA GLU A 333 -5.61 -8.72 17.50
C GLU A 333 -5.99 -9.56 16.27
N TRP A 334 -6.75 -8.95 15.35
CA TRP A 334 -7.15 -9.53 14.09
C TRP A 334 -7.14 -8.50 12.96
N PHE A 335 -6.98 -8.92 11.73
CA PHE A 335 -6.84 -8.01 10.58
C PHE A 335 -8.08 -7.17 10.25
N ASN A 336 -9.26 -7.44 10.85
CA ASN A 336 -10.39 -6.50 10.78
C ASN A 336 -10.05 -5.12 11.35
N ASP A 337 -9.07 -5.04 12.24
CA ASP A 337 -8.53 -3.82 12.83
C ASP A 337 -7.16 -3.41 12.25
N VAL A 338 -6.74 -3.98 11.10
CA VAL A 338 -5.47 -3.62 10.44
C VAL A 338 -5.37 -2.13 10.11
N TRP A 339 -6.51 -1.50 9.86
CA TRP A 339 -6.55 -0.07 9.58
C TRP A 339 -6.00 0.80 10.72
N THR A 340 -6.03 0.32 11.97
CA THR A 340 -5.52 1.05 13.13
C THR A 340 -4.02 1.32 13.02
N LYS A 341 -3.23 0.33 12.58
CA LYS A 341 -1.80 0.54 12.38
C LYS A 341 -1.53 1.55 11.26
N GLU A 342 -2.26 1.45 10.16
CA GLU A 342 -2.08 2.32 8.99
C GLU A 342 -2.53 3.77 9.26
N VAL A 343 -3.66 3.93 9.97
CA VAL A 343 -4.16 5.27 10.30
C VAL A 343 -3.21 5.99 11.23
N PHE A 344 -2.72 5.31 12.29
CA PHE A 344 -1.80 5.96 13.22
C PHE A 344 -0.45 6.25 12.58
N ALA A 345 0.08 5.36 11.74
CA ALA A 345 1.29 5.63 10.99
C ALA A 345 1.15 6.87 10.07
N ASN A 346 0.06 6.99 9.32
CA ASN A 346 -0.19 8.15 8.47
C ASN A 346 -0.47 9.43 9.27
N PHE A 347 -1.23 9.32 10.35
CA PHE A 347 -1.58 10.45 11.19
C PHE A 347 -0.35 11.02 11.92
N MET A 348 0.48 10.15 12.49
CA MET A 348 1.73 10.55 13.12
C MET A 348 2.75 11.08 12.10
N ALA A 349 2.84 10.46 10.92
CA ALA A 349 3.71 10.94 9.86
C ALA A 349 3.40 12.39 9.46
N ALA A 350 2.13 12.79 9.41
CA ALA A 350 1.75 14.17 9.14
C ALA A 350 2.30 15.13 10.20
N LYS A 351 2.28 14.72 11.50
CA LYS A 351 2.83 15.53 12.60
C LYS A 351 4.37 15.52 12.64
N ILE A 352 5.01 14.37 12.39
CA ILE A 352 6.47 14.19 12.40
C ILE A 352 7.14 15.05 11.31
N VAL A 353 6.52 15.18 10.15
CA VAL A 353 7.09 15.94 9.03
C VAL A 353 7.06 17.45 9.28
N ASN A 354 6.11 17.96 10.04
CA ASN A 354 5.93 19.39 10.26
C ASN A 354 7.19 20.13 10.74
N PRO A 355 7.92 19.68 11.77
CA PRO A 355 9.13 20.36 12.24
C PRO A 355 10.27 20.40 11.23
N SER A 356 10.36 19.40 10.34
CA SER A 356 11.41 19.31 9.32
C SER A 356 11.15 20.19 8.09
N PHE A 357 9.89 20.65 7.90
CA PHE A 357 9.48 21.49 6.76
C PHE A 357 8.61 22.66 7.23
N PRO A 358 9.16 23.59 8.02
CA PRO A 358 8.38 24.65 8.64
C PRO A 358 7.81 25.68 7.65
N GLU A 359 8.35 25.73 6.42
CA GLU A 359 7.86 26.60 5.34
C GLU A 359 6.66 26.04 4.58
N VAL A 360 6.33 24.77 4.79
CA VAL A 360 5.20 24.13 4.12
C VAL A 360 3.91 24.35 4.89
N ASN A 361 2.84 24.66 4.19
CA ASN A 361 1.50 24.63 4.77
C ASN A 361 1.05 23.17 4.93
N HIS A 362 1.13 22.65 6.14
CA HIS A 362 0.84 21.25 6.43
C HIS A 362 -0.66 20.93 6.38
N ASP A 363 -1.55 21.88 6.59
CA ASP A 363 -2.99 21.69 6.37
C ASP A 363 -3.31 21.53 4.90
N LEU A 364 -2.66 22.31 4.05
CA LEU A 364 -2.71 22.13 2.59
C LEU A 364 -2.18 20.76 2.19
N ASN A 365 -1.00 20.37 2.69
CA ASN A 365 -0.41 19.06 2.37
C ASN A 365 -1.33 17.91 2.78
N PHE A 366 -1.93 17.99 3.97
CA PHE A 366 -2.89 16.99 4.44
C PHE A 366 -4.13 16.93 3.55
N LEU A 367 -4.68 18.08 3.17
CA LEU A 367 -5.84 18.14 2.28
C LEU A 367 -5.54 17.50 0.92
N VAL A 368 -4.49 17.92 0.23
CA VAL A 368 -4.19 17.43 -1.12
C VAL A 368 -3.77 15.95 -1.15
N ARG A 369 -3.20 15.46 -0.05
CA ARG A 369 -2.76 14.07 0.09
C ARG A 369 -3.94 13.11 0.34
N HIS A 370 -4.87 13.50 1.21
CA HIS A 370 -5.87 12.55 1.73
C HIS A 370 -7.25 12.69 1.07
N TYR A 371 -7.77 13.90 0.88
CA TYR A 371 -9.17 14.09 0.46
C TYR A 371 -9.48 13.58 -0.96
N PRO A 372 -8.69 13.88 -2.01
CA PRO A 372 -8.96 13.36 -3.35
C PRO A 372 -8.95 11.84 -3.40
N SER A 373 -8.02 11.22 -2.68
CA SER A 373 -7.88 9.77 -2.62
C SER A 373 -9.05 9.13 -1.87
N ALA A 374 -9.43 9.65 -0.70
CA ALA A 374 -10.58 9.17 0.05
C ALA A 374 -11.88 9.29 -0.76
N TYR A 375 -12.11 10.43 -1.39
CA TYR A 375 -13.30 10.67 -2.21
C TYR A 375 -13.37 9.75 -3.43
N SER A 376 -12.22 9.38 -4.02
CA SER A 376 -12.16 8.49 -5.18
C SER A 376 -12.77 7.10 -4.94
N VAL A 377 -12.83 6.67 -3.69
CA VAL A 377 -13.44 5.39 -3.30
C VAL A 377 -14.80 5.62 -2.63
N ASP A 378 -14.87 6.57 -1.70
CA ASP A 378 -16.06 6.75 -0.85
C ASP A 378 -17.30 7.30 -1.60
N ARG A 379 -17.12 7.88 -2.82
CA ARG A 379 -18.22 8.27 -3.72
C ARG A 379 -18.78 7.12 -4.55
N THR A 380 -18.09 5.97 -4.60
CA THR A 380 -18.40 4.86 -5.51
C THR A 380 -19.47 3.94 -4.94
N SER A 381 -20.11 3.16 -5.81
CA SER A 381 -21.01 2.08 -5.38
C SER A 381 -20.27 0.90 -4.72
N GLY A 382 -18.92 0.88 -4.80
CA GLY A 382 -18.06 -0.08 -4.11
C GLY A 382 -17.45 0.46 -2.82
N ALA A 383 -17.97 1.57 -2.27
CA ALA A 383 -17.48 2.13 -1.00
C ALA A 383 -17.64 1.12 0.15
N ASN A 384 -16.63 1.05 1.01
CA ASN A 384 -16.60 0.16 2.16
C ASN A 384 -16.35 0.95 3.46
N PRO A 385 -16.73 0.41 4.63
CA PRO A 385 -16.39 1.02 5.91
C PRO A 385 -14.87 0.97 6.15
N ILE A 386 -14.38 1.77 7.09
CA ILE A 386 -12.98 1.72 7.54
C ILE A 386 -12.70 0.36 8.19
N ARG A 387 -13.52 -0.03 9.16
CA ARG A 387 -13.46 -1.34 9.81
C ARG A 387 -14.32 -2.34 9.07
N GLN A 388 -13.70 -3.41 8.57
CA GLN A 388 -14.37 -4.43 7.76
C GLN A 388 -14.37 -5.78 8.49
N ASN A 389 -15.38 -6.61 8.24
CA ASN A 389 -15.41 -7.98 8.75
C ASN A 389 -14.43 -8.86 7.98
N LEU A 390 -13.74 -9.77 8.67
CA LEU A 390 -12.75 -10.67 8.08
C LEU A 390 -12.90 -12.08 8.66
N PRO A 391 -13.52 -13.00 7.94
CA PRO A 391 -13.71 -14.38 8.43
C PRO A 391 -12.47 -15.27 8.26
N ASN A 392 -11.57 -14.93 7.32
CA ASN A 392 -10.36 -15.69 7.00
C ASN A 392 -9.25 -14.76 6.51
N LEU A 393 -8.01 -15.00 6.94
CA LEU A 393 -6.84 -14.19 6.53
C LEU A 393 -6.54 -14.23 5.04
N ASN A 394 -6.97 -15.25 4.30
CA ASN A 394 -6.91 -15.28 2.84
C ASN A 394 -7.54 -14.04 2.17
N GLU A 395 -8.45 -13.36 2.86
CA GLU A 395 -9.14 -12.17 2.38
C GLU A 395 -8.53 -10.86 2.92
N ALA A 396 -7.56 -10.93 3.84
CA ALA A 396 -7.02 -9.75 4.50
C ALA A 396 -6.40 -8.73 3.53
N GLY A 397 -5.76 -9.18 2.46
CA GLY A 397 -5.22 -8.30 1.41
C GLY A 397 -6.26 -7.41 0.73
N GLN A 398 -7.54 -7.80 0.75
CA GLN A 398 -8.62 -7.03 0.13
C GLN A 398 -9.02 -5.80 0.95
N MET A 399 -8.66 -5.75 2.22
CA MET A 399 -9.06 -4.66 3.13
C MET A 399 -8.27 -3.37 2.87
N TYR A 400 -7.07 -3.48 2.31
CA TYR A 400 -6.19 -2.35 2.05
C TYR A 400 -6.70 -1.47 0.90
N GLY A 401 -6.55 -0.15 1.05
CA GLY A 401 -6.95 0.82 0.03
C GLY A 401 -7.16 2.23 0.58
N ALA A 402 -7.65 3.15 -0.26
CA ALA A 402 -7.79 4.57 0.07
C ALA A 402 -8.66 4.86 1.31
N ILE A 403 -9.56 3.95 1.67
CA ILE A 403 -10.38 4.13 2.87
C ILE A 403 -9.51 4.08 4.13
N ILE A 404 -8.62 3.10 4.26
CA ILE A 404 -7.76 3.01 5.45
C ILE A 404 -6.53 3.93 5.40
N TYR A 405 -6.02 4.27 4.19
CA TYR A 405 -4.84 5.14 4.05
C TYR A 405 -5.16 6.63 3.93
N SER A 406 -6.40 6.99 3.57
CA SER A 406 -6.76 8.38 3.30
C SER A 406 -8.00 8.85 4.07
N LYS A 407 -9.13 8.12 4.04
CA LYS A 407 -10.31 8.49 4.84
C LYS A 407 -10.05 8.34 6.34
N ALA A 408 -9.43 7.24 6.77
CA ALA A 408 -9.20 7.01 8.19
C ALA A 408 -8.31 8.09 8.84
N PRO A 409 -7.20 8.59 8.24
CA PRO A 409 -6.46 9.74 8.77
C PRO A 409 -7.30 11.01 8.91
N ILE A 410 -8.22 11.29 7.96
CA ILE A 410 -9.15 12.43 8.07
C ILE A 410 -10.06 12.25 9.29
N MET A 411 -10.59 11.04 9.48
CA MET A 411 -11.44 10.77 10.65
C MET A 411 -10.67 10.82 11.96
N MET A 412 -9.39 10.40 11.95
CA MET A 412 -8.54 10.48 13.14
C MET A 412 -8.22 11.93 13.53
N ARG A 413 -7.95 12.78 12.52
CA ARG A 413 -7.81 14.22 12.74
C ARG A 413 -9.10 14.83 13.33
N HIS A 414 -10.25 14.47 12.78
CA HIS A 414 -11.54 14.90 13.32
C HIS A 414 -11.77 14.43 14.78
N LEU A 415 -11.35 13.20 15.11
CA LEU A 415 -11.43 12.70 16.49
C LEU A 415 -10.53 13.51 17.43
N GLU A 416 -9.28 13.77 17.05
CA GLU A 416 -8.36 14.59 17.83
C GLU A 416 -8.89 16.01 18.04
N GLU A 417 -9.41 16.65 16.99
CA GLU A 417 -10.04 17.97 17.07
C GLU A 417 -11.24 18.00 18.03
N MET A 418 -12.03 16.94 18.06
CA MET A 418 -13.22 16.82 18.89
C MET A 418 -12.90 16.69 20.38
N ILE A 419 -11.87 15.88 20.72
CA ILE A 419 -11.53 15.64 22.14
C ILE A 419 -10.35 16.48 22.64
N GLY A 420 -9.63 17.14 21.73
CA GLY A 420 -8.44 17.93 22.01
C GLY A 420 -7.14 17.12 21.97
N GLU A 421 -6.07 17.75 21.49
CA GLU A 421 -4.77 17.13 21.23
C GLU A 421 -4.14 16.51 22.49
N GLU A 422 -4.27 17.16 23.64
CA GLU A 422 -3.68 16.68 24.91
C GLU A 422 -4.35 15.37 25.38
N LEU A 423 -5.68 15.32 25.38
CA LEU A 423 -6.42 14.12 25.77
C LEU A 423 -6.18 12.97 24.77
N PHE A 424 -6.10 13.30 23.49
CA PHE A 424 -5.79 12.31 22.47
C PHE A 424 -4.39 11.71 22.71
N ARG A 425 -3.36 12.55 22.93
CA ARG A 425 -1.98 12.11 23.23
C ARG A 425 -1.94 11.23 24.49
N GLU A 426 -2.57 11.66 25.57
CA GLU A 426 -2.66 10.86 26.81
C GLU A 426 -3.34 9.51 26.60
N GLY A 427 -4.40 9.47 25.79
CA GLY A 427 -5.07 8.21 25.43
C GLY A 427 -4.20 7.28 24.63
N MET A 428 -3.42 7.81 23.67
CA MET A 428 -2.48 7.04 22.89
C MET A 428 -1.32 6.50 23.74
N GLN A 429 -0.82 7.28 24.70
CA GLN A 429 0.21 6.82 25.66
C GLN A 429 -0.32 5.67 26.52
N GLU A 430 -1.53 5.81 27.11
CA GLU A 430 -2.17 4.74 27.90
C GLU A 430 -2.39 3.48 27.06
N TYR A 431 -2.80 3.61 25.78
CA TYR A 431 -2.97 2.50 24.86
C TYR A 431 -1.64 1.76 24.62
N LEU A 432 -0.58 2.48 24.31
CA LEU A 432 0.74 1.90 24.04
C LEU A 432 1.35 1.24 25.29
N GLU A 433 1.23 1.86 26.46
CA GLU A 433 1.69 1.28 27.73
C GLU A 433 0.91 0.00 28.11
N THR A 434 -0.42 0.03 27.93
CA THR A 434 -1.30 -1.09 28.34
C THR A 434 -1.05 -2.33 27.48
N PHE A 435 -0.81 -2.15 26.20
CA PHE A 435 -0.71 -3.24 25.24
C PHE A 435 0.71 -3.45 24.67
N ALA A 436 1.75 -2.88 25.30
CA ALA A 436 3.14 -3.04 24.84
C ALA A 436 3.51 -4.51 24.63
N PHE A 437 4.11 -4.82 23.46
CA PHE A 437 4.44 -6.18 23.01
C PHE A 437 3.26 -7.15 22.96
N SER A 438 2.04 -6.65 22.93
CA SER A 438 0.80 -7.42 22.88
C SER A 438 -0.09 -6.96 21.73
N ASN A 439 -1.35 -7.36 21.77
CA ASN A 439 -2.33 -7.08 20.74
C ASN A 439 -3.51 -6.29 21.34
N ALA A 440 -4.14 -5.46 20.51
CA ALA A 440 -5.29 -4.66 20.92
C ALA A 440 -6.33 -4.56 19.79
N THR A 441 -7.56 -4.21 20.16
CA THR A 441 -8.66 -3.97 19.24
C THR A 441 -9.00 -2.49 19.16
N TRP A 442 -9.63 -2.06 18.06
CA TRP A 442 -10.19 -0.70 17.97
C TRP A 442 -11.16 -0.36 19.11
N PRO A 443 -12.12 -1.23 19.49
CA PRO A 443 -12.99 -0.96 20.64
C PRO A 443 -12.23 -0.71 21.95
N ALA A 444 -11.10 -1.38 22.18
CA ALA A 444 -10.29 -1.16 23.38
C ALA A 444 -9.69 0.25 23.42
N LEU A 445 -9.22 0.76 22.28
CA LEU A 445 -8.76 2.15 22.18
C LEU A 445 -9.90 3.14 22.36
N VAL A 446 -11.05 2.91 21.70
CA VAL A 446 -12.24 3.77 21.88
C VAL A 446 -12.63 3.83 23.36
N GLU A 447 -12.59 2.72 24.09
CA GLU A 447 -12.90 2.71 25.53
C GLU A 447 -11.91 3.54 26.36
N ILE A 448 -10.62 3.54 26.01
CA ILE A 448 -9.61 4.38 26.66
C ILE A 448 -9.91 5.87 26.45
N LEU A 449 -10.20 6.28 25.21
CA LEU A 449 -10.49 7.66 24.85
C LEU A 449 -11.85 8.13 25.42
N ASP A 450 -12.88 7.27 25.35
CA ASP A 450 -14.24 7.53 25.85
C ASP A 450 -14.24 7.85 27.37
N ARG A 451 -13.38 7.16 28.15
CA ARG A 451 -13.23 7.44 29.59
C ARG A 451 -12.57 8.78 29.91
N LYS A 452 -11.83 9.33 28.97
CA LYS A 452 -11.08 10.59 29.12
C LYS A 452 -11.86 11.80 28.59
N SER A 453 -12.89 11.58 27.78
CA SER A 453 -13.66 12.62 27.09
C SER A 453 -15.11 12.63 27.57
N ASP A 454 -15.77 13.78 27.46
CA ASP A 454 -17.21 13.93 27.66
C ASP A 454 -18.04 13.63 26.39
N GLU A 455 -17.37 13.31 25.27
CA GLU A 455 -17.97 13.03 23.96
C GLU A 455 -18.40 11.55 23.85
N ASP A 456 -19.46 11.24 23.08
CA ASP A 456 -19.92 9.88 22.80
C ASP A 456 -19.10 9.26 21.64
N LEU A 457 -17.92 8.75 21.97
CA LEU A 457 -17.00 8.19 20.97
C LEU A 457 -17.46 6.86 20.37
N LYS A 458 -18.36 6.15 21.04
CA LYS A 458 -18.96 4.91 20.50
C LYS A 458 -19.89 5.23 19.35
N THR A 459 -20.78 6.20 19.51
CA THR A 459 -21.65 6.68 18.43
C THR A 459 -20.82 7.28 17.29
N TRP A 460 -19.78 8.06 17.60
CA TRP A 460 -18.85 8.58 16.59
C TRP A 460 -18.20 7.46 15.77
N SER A 461 -17.70 6.41 16.43
CA SER A 461 -17.11 5.24 15.80
C SER A 461 -18.09 4.49 14.89
N ASP A 462 -19.34 4.33 15.31
CA ASP A 462 -20.38 3.68 14.50
C ASP A 462 -20.66 4.44 13.20
N VAL A 463 -20.65 5.76 13.23
CA VAL A 463 -20.91 6.61 12.07
C VAL A 463 -19.72 6.68 11.12
N TRP A 464 -18.51 6.83 11.64
CA TRP A 464 -17.35 7.17 10.82
C TRP A 464 -16.43 5.98 10.50
N VAL A 465 -16.39 4.99 11.38
CA VAL A 465 -15.50 3.84 11.26
C VAL A 465 -16.25 2.60 10.76
N ASN A 466 -17.45 2.35 11.30
CA ASN A 466 -18.22 1.13 11.01
C ASN A 466 -19.20 1.28 9.84
N ALA A 467 -19.46 2.51 9.36
CA ALA A 467 -20.33 2.76 8.21
C ALA A 467 -19.54 3.14 6.95
N ALA A 468 -20.03 2.69 5.77
CA ALA A 468 -19.46 3.03 4.47
C ALA A 468 -20.01 4.35 3.94
N GLY A 469 -19.27 4.98 3.05
CA GLY A 469 -19.70 6.17 2.30
C GLY A 469 -19.55 7.47 3.10
N ARG A 470 -19.96 8.56 2.44
CA ARG A 470 -20.00 9.89 3.03
C ARG A 470 -21.34 10.04 3.76
N SER A 471 -21.31 10.13 5.09
CA SER A 471 -22.51 10.49 5.85
C SER A 471 -23.02 11.83 5.33
N GLY A 472 -24.36 12.01 5.18
CA GLY A 472 -24.98 13.20 4.58
C GLY A 472 -24.82 14.51 5.38
N ILE A 473 -23.76 14.63 6.17
CA ILE A 473 -23.34 15.85 6.84
C ILE A 473 -22.78 16.76 5.76
N GLN A 474 -23.45 17.89 5.50
CA GLN A 474 -22.90 18.95 4.68
C GLN A 474 -21.63 19.45 5.35
N ALA A 475 -20.50 19.24 4.68
CA ALA A 475 -19.26 19.86 5.13
C ALA A 475 -19.42 21.37 5.05
N GLN A 476 -19.17 22.06 6.14
CA GLN A 476 -19.00 23.50 6.16
C GLN A 476 -17.51 23.78 6.34
N TRP A 477 -16.98 24.62 5.48
CA TRP A 477 -15.70 25.25 5.69
C TRP A 477 -15.85 26.25 6.85
N GLU A 478 -15.14 26.05 7.93
CA GLU A 478 -14.97 27.06 8.96
C GLU A 478 -13.59 27.64 8.78
N ASP A 479 -13.54 28.82 8.15
CA ASP A 479 -12.34 29.60 7.91
C ASP A 479 -11.92 30.29 9.22
N ASP A 480 -10.61 30.28 9.50
CA ASP A 480 -10.08 31.42 10.24
C ASP A 480 -10.09 32.60 9.27
N ASP A 481 -10.30 33.82 9.75
CA ASP A 481 -10.47 35.07 8.97
C ASP A 481 -9.33 35.28 7.90
N SER A 482 -8.31 34.42 7.82
CA SER A 482 -7.17 34.50 6.89
C SER A 482 -7.28 33.55 5.66
N GLY A 483 -8.06 32.48 5.73
CA GLY A 483 -8.17 31.44 4.67
C GLY A 483 -6.92 30.58 4.46
N ASP A 484 -5.92 30.69 5.35
CA ASP A 484 -4.64 29.98 5.29
C ASP A 484 -4.56 28.75 6.20
N SER A 485 -5.43 28.67 7.19
CA SER A 485 -5.63 27.51 8.04
C SER A 485 -7.13 27.26 8.21
N GLY A 486 -7.53 26.01 8.38
CA GLY A 486 -8.94 25.69 8.59
C GLY A 486 -9.27 24.23 8.57
N ASN A 487 -10.33 23.86 9.27
CA ASN A 487 -10.85 22.52 9.36
C ASN A 487 -11.73 22.20 8.14
N PHE A 488 -11.15 21.54 7.15
CA PHE A 488 -11.90 21.06 6.00
C PHE A 488 -12.70 19.82 6.39
N ARG A 489 -14.01 19.98 6.58
CA ARG A 489 -14.89 18.87 6.94
C ARG A 489 -15.10 17.90 5.76
N TYR A 490 -15.13 16.62 6.09
CA TYR A 490 -15.34 15.56 5.10
C TYR A 490 -16.78 15.55 4.59
N GLY A 491 -16.99 15.83 3.29
CA GLY A 491 -18.31 15.84 2.65
C GLY A 491 -18.30 16.58 1.30
N LEU A 492 -19.43 16.59 0.59
CA LEU A 492 -19.59 17.38 -0.64
C LEU A 492 -20.09 18.78 -0.27
N VAL A 493 -19.31 19.79 -0.63
CA VAL A 493 -19.72 21.20 -0.56
C VAL A 493 -19.92 21.71 -1.98
N PRO A 494 -21.09 22.24 -2.32
CA PRO A 494 -21.26 22.95 -3.58
C PRO A 494 -20.24 24.08 -3.66
N ALA A 495 -19.42 24.07 -4.67
CA ALA A 495 -18.38 25.06 -4.87
C ALA A 495 -18.49 25.66 -6.29
N THR A 496 -18.11 26.92 -6.42
CA THR A 496 -17.91 27.57 -7.71
C THR A 496 -16.44 27.90 -7.82
N ILE A 497 -15.86 27.63 -8.98
CA ILE A 497 -14.46 27.96 -9.16
C ILE A 497 -14.27 29.48 -9.30
N SER A 498 -13.39 30.02 -8.49
CA SER A 498 -13.11 31.46 -8.43
C SER A 498 -12.52 31.99 -9.73
N SER A 499 -12.75 33.26 -10.09
CA SER A 499 -12.18 33.88 -11.29
C SER A 499 -10.65 33.99 -11.19
N PRO A 500 -9.88 34.03 -12.33
CA PRO A 500 -8.42 34.23 -12.27
C PRO A 500 -8.03 35.45 -11.45
N ALA A 501 -8.83 36.49 -11.50
CA ALA A 501 -8.59 37.72 -10.75
C ALA A 501 -8.78 37.58 -9.24
N SER A 502 -9.67 36.67 -8.79
CA SER A 502 -9.91 36.39 -7.38
C SER A 502 -9.08 35.24 -6.85
N TRP A 503 -8.53 34.37 -7.70
CA TRP A 503 -7.79 33.17 -7.33
C TRP A 503 -6.65 33.44 -6.35
N ASN A 504 -5.78 34.40 -6.69
CA ASN A 504 -4.64 34.79 -5.86
C ASN A 504 -5.01 35.55 -4.56
N SER A 505 -6.29 35.90 -4.38
CA SER A 505 -6.77 36.52 -3.14
C SER A 505 -7.25 35.47 -2.12
N LEU A 506 -7.36 34.19 -2.53
CA LEU A 506 -7.72 33.09 -1.66
C LEU A 506 -6.47 32.55 -0.96
N GLY A 507 -6.61 32.09 0.27
CA GLY A 507 -5.60 31.29 0.95
C GLY A 507 -5.31 29.97 0.23
N GLU A 508 -4.14 29.39 0.46
CA GLU A 508 -3.68 28.17 -0.23
C GLU A 508 -4.57 26.97 0.00
N VAL A 509 -5.02 26.77 1.24
CA VAL A 509 -5.93 25.68 1.61
C VAL A 509 -7.29 25.87 0.94
N ALA A 510 -7.80 27.11 0.88
CA ALA A 510 -9.06 27.43 0.23
C ALA A 510 -9.01 27.15 -1.30
N ARG A 511 -7.87 27.48 -1.96
CA ARG A 511 -7.67 27.16 -3.39
C ARG A 511 -7.70 25.65 -3.65
N ALA A 512 -6.99 24.88 -2.82
CA ALA A 512 -7.00 23.42 -2.95
C ALA A 512 -8.38 22.83 -2.66
N ALA A 513 -9.07 23.31 -1.63
CA ALA A 513 -10.41 22.88 -1.29
C ALA A 513 -11.41 23.15 -2.42
N GLU A 514 -11.30 24.32 -3.06
CA GLU A 514 -12.12 24.67 -4.23
C GLU A 514 -11.90 23.68 -5.38
N LEU A 515 -10.62 23.36 -5.72
CA LEU A 515 -10.29 22.38 -6.75
C LEU A 515 -10.85 20.99 -6.43
N VAL A 516 -10.72 20.53 -5.18
CA VAL A 516 -11.25 19.23 -4.77
C VAL A 516 -12.77 19.18 -4.89
N ASN A 517 -13.48 20.20 -4.39
CA ASN A 517 -14.93 20.21 -4.39
C ASN A 517 -15.53 20.37 -5.80
N VAL A 518 -14.98 21.28 -6.62
CA VAL A 518 -15.46 21.48 -7.99
C VAL A 518 -15.22 20.24 -8.85
N TYR A 519 -14.07 19.58 -8.68
CA TYR A 519 -13.81 18.33 -9.41
C TYR A 519 -14.81 17.21 -9.05
N GLU A 520 -15.10 17.02 -7.77
CA GLU A 520 -16.14 16.07 -7.32
C GLU A 520 -17.53 16.42 -7.87
N GLN A 521 -17.84 17.71 -7.96
CA GLN A 521 -19.11 18.20 -8.52
C GLN A 521 -19.22 17.88 -10.02
N ILE A 522 -18.16 18.09 -10.80
CA ILE A 522 -18.10 17.72 -12.22
C ILE A 522 -18.25 16.22 -12.42
N LEU A 523 -17.59 15.43 -11.60
CA LEU A 523 -17.74 13.96 -11.63
C LEU A 523 -19.17 13.50 -11.31
N SER A 524 -20.00 14.34 -10.68
CA SER A 524 -21.42 14.07 -10.47
C SER A 524 -22.31 14.51 -11.64
N GLY A 525 -21.73 15.08 -12.69
CA GLY A 525 -22.45 15.60 -13.86
C GLY A 525 -23.06 17.00 -13.65
N ALA A 526 -22.59 17.75 -12.65
CA ALA A 526 -23.07 19.11 -12.36
C ALA A 526 -22.20 20.20 -13.03
N ASP A 527 -22.74 21.41 -13.14
CA ASP A 527 -22.01 22.58 -13.64
C ASP A 527 -20.74 22.86 -12.83
N PRO A 528 -19.67 23.38 -13.47
CA PRO A 528 -19.66 24.05 -14.80
C PRO A 528 -19.44 23.13 -16.01
N GLY A 529 -19.43 21.82 -15.87
CA GLY A 529 -19.13 20.87 -16.94
C GLY A 529 -17.63 20.70 -17.23
N PRO A 530 -17.20 19.57 -17.83
CA PRO A 530 -15.78 19.23 -17.98
C PRO A 530 -14.97 20.22 -18.82
N GLU A 531 -15.53 20.68 -19.95
CA GLU A 531 -14.81 21.59 -20.86
C GLU A 531 -14.58 22.96 -20.22
N ALA A 532 -15.59 23.54 -19.60
CA ALA A 532 -15.46 24.81 -18.90
C ALA A 532 -14.47 24.71 -17.73
N TYR A 533 -14.46 23.58 -17.02
CA TYR A 533 -13.51 23.32 -15.98
C TYR A 533 -12.09 23.16 -16.50
N PHE A 534 -11.90 22.44 -17.61
CA PHE A 534 -10.63 22.28 -18.28
C PHE A 534 -10.00 23.63 -18.64
N LEU A 535 -10.78 24.50 -19.28
CA LEU A 535 -10.33 25.85 -19.64
C LEU A 535 -9.96 26.66 -18.38
N ARG A 536 -10.72 26.47 -17.31
CA ARG A 536 -10.45 27.14 -16.05
C ARG A 536 -9.15 26.65 -15.39
N LEU A 537 -8.87 25.35 -15.45
CA LEU A 537 -7.59 24.80 -14.98
C LEU A 537 -6.38 25.36 -15.78
N LEU A 538 -6.55 25.62 -17.07
CA LEU A 538 -5.49 26.29 -17.87
C LEU A 538 -5.17 27.68 -17.32
N ASP A 539 -6.19 28.49 -17.01
CA ASP A 539 -5.97 29.81 -16.40
C ASP A 539 -5.26 29.70 -15.02
N ILE A 540 -5.61 28.68 -14.24
CA ILE A 540 -5.04 28.48 -12.90
C ILE A 540 -3.57 28.06 -12.98
N VAL A 541 -3.21 27.11 -13.85
CA VAL A 541 -1.82 26.62 -13.92
C VAL A 541 -0.84 27.68 -14.42
N GLU A 542 -1.31 28.72 -15.11
CA GLU A 542 -0.47 29.87 -15.52
C GLU A 542 -0.12 30.79 -14.34
N VAL A 543 -0.98 30.87 -13.31
CA VAL A 543 -0.85 31.88 -12.22
C VAL A 543 -0.53 31.28 -10.86
N GLU A 544 -0.77 29.98 -10.64
CA GLU A 544 -0.57 29.32 -9.35
C GLU A 544 0.92 29.22 -9.00
N GLN A 545 1.25 29.67 -7.79
CA GLN A 545 2.62 29.70 -7.29
C GLN A 545 2.92 28.60 -6.28
N ASN A 546 1.92 28.15 -5.53
CA ASN A 546 2.09 27.07 -4.57
C ASN A 546 2.19 25.72 -5.31
N GLN A 547 3.28 24.99 -5.09
CA GLN A 547 3.57 23.77 -5.85
C GLN A 547 2.60 22.62 -5.53
N LEU A 548 2.06 22.53 -4.31
CA LEU A 548 1.08 21.50 -3.95
C LEU A 548 -0.26 21.74 -4.65
N VAL A 549 -0.75 22.98 -4.67
CA VAL A 549 -1.96 23.37 -5.42
C VAL A 549 -1.76 23.20 -6.91
N LEU A 550 -0.60 23.59 -7.45
CA LEU A 550 -0.23 23.42 -8.87
C LEU A 550 -0.25 21.94 -9.28
N ASN A 551 0.35 21.05 -8.47
CA ASN A 551 0.36 19.62 -8.76
C ASN A 551 -1.05 19.03 -8.75
N LEU A 552 -1.93 19.48 -7.83
CA LEU A 552 -3.33 19.10 -7.83
C LEU A 552 -4.04 19.56 -9.11
N ALA A 553 -3.88 20.81 -9.50
CA ALA A 553 -4.47 21.40 -10.71
C ALA A 553 -3.99 20.68 -11.99
N LEU A 554 -2.67 20.45 -12.15
CA LEU A 554 -2.11 19.72 -13.28
C LEU A 554 -2.60 18.26 -13.34
N GLY A 555 -2.72 17.61 -12.18
CA GLY A 555 -3.31 16.27 -12.08
C GLY A 555 -4.76 16.22 -12.56
N GLN A 556 -5.58 17.19 -12.15
CA GLN A 556 -6.96 17.31 -12.58
C GLN A 556 -7.07 17.74 -14.06
N LEU A 557 -6.19 18.62 -14.53
CA LEU A 557 -6.11 19.02 -15.94
C LEU A 557 -5.90 17.81 -16.84
N ARG A 558 -4.91 16.97 -16.52
CA ARG A 558 -4.61 15.73 -17.26
C ARG A 558 -5.79 14.77 -17.25
N ARG A 559 -6.40 14.53 -16.07
CA ARG A 559 -7.57 13.61 -15.96
C ARG A 559 -8.77 14.13 -16.71
N THR A 560 -9.07 15.42 -16.64
CA THR A 560 -10.14 16.05 -17.40
C THR A 560 -9.90 15.90 -18.89
N PHE A 561 -8.69 16.22 -19.38
CA PHE A 561 -8.33 16.11 -20.79
C PHE A 561 -8.52 14.69 -21.34
N TRP A 562 -7.97 13.69 -20.68
CA TRP A 562 -8.01 12.32 -21.19
C TRP A 562 -9.32 11.59 -20.95
N ASN A 563 -9.99 11.80 -19.81
CA ASN A 563 -11.15 11.00 -19.41
C ASN A 563 -12.49 11.70 -19.66
N LEU A 564 -12.56 13.03 -19.52
CA LEU A 564 -13.83 13.75 -19.49
C LEU A 564 -14.10 14.59 -20.75
N LEU A 565 -13.10 14.90 -21.58
CA LEU A 565 -13.31 15.56 -22.88
C LEU A 565 -13.55 14.54 -23.98
N SER A 566 -14.44 14.86 -24.92
CA SER A 566 -14.63 14.10 -26.16
C SER A 566 -13.35 14.13 -27.02
N GLU A 567 -13.29 13.27 -28.04
CA GLU A 567 -12.14 13.23 -28.94
C GLU A 567 -11.99 14.55 -29.70
N SER A 568 -13.07 15.12 -30.22
CA SER A 568 -13.06 16.41 -30.90
C SER A 568 -12.63 17.55 -29.97
N GLN A 569 -13.13 17.60 -28.74
CA GLN A 569 -12.71 18.61 -27.76
C GLN A 569 -11.22 18.49 -27.45
N ARG A 570 -10.67 17.26 -27.32
CA ARG A 570 -9.23 17.07 -27.13
C ARG A 570 -8.41 17.57 -28.31
N GLU A 571 -8.85 17.26 -29.54
CA GLU A 571 -8.18 17.74 -30.76
C GLU A 571 -8.22 19.29 -30.85
N ASP A 572 -9.35 19.89 -30.53
CA ASP A 572 -9.52 21.34 -30.55
C ASP A 572 -8.68 22.05 -29.49
N HIS A 573 -8.56 21.49 -28.29
CA HIS A 573 -7.85 22.08 -27.16
C HIS A 573 -6.38 21.69 -27.05
N ALA A 574 -5.92 20.61 -27.70
CA ALA A 574 -4.54 20.16 -27.62
C ALA A 574 -3.51 21.26 -27.99
N PRO A 575 -3.66 22.00 -29.11
CA PRO A 575 -2.66 23.03 -29.43
C PRO A 575 -2.57 24.16 -28.39
N VAL A 576 -3.67 24.44 -27.69
CA VAL A 576 -3.73 25.49 -26.66
C VAL A 576 -3.06 25.01 -25.38
N VAL A 577 -3.45 23.83 -24.86
CA VAL A 577 -2.88 23.30 -23.61
C VAL A 577 -1.40 23.01 -23.74
N GLU A 578 -0.97 22.45 -24.87
CA GLU A 578 0.44 22.17 -25.16
C GLU A 578 1.28 23.46 -25.19
N ARG A 579 0.77 24.52 -25.81
CA ARG A 579 1.41 25.83 -25.82
C ARG A 579 1.47 26.43 -24.42
N VAL A 580 0.36 26.44 -23.67
CA VAL A 580 0.31 26.97 -22.29
C VAL A 580 1.34 26.26 -21.42
N LEU A 581 1.35 24.92 -21.42
CA LEU A 581 2.28 24.14 -20.60
C LEU A 581 3.74 24.39 -21.03
N TRP A 582 4.01 24.48 -22.34
CA TRP A 582 5.34 24.72 -22.84
C TRP A 582 5.83 26.15 -22.53
N ASP A 583 5.01 27.18 -22.77
CA ASP A 583 5.39 28.58 -22.52
C ASP A 583 5.57 28.79 -21.00
N THR A 584 4.71 28.20 -20.17
CA THR A 584 4.83 28.28 -18.72
C THR A 584 6.07 27.53 -18.23
N LEU A 585 6.40 26.35 -18.78
CA LEU A 585 7.65 25.64 -18.52
C LEU A 585 8.88 26.55 -18.70
N LEU A 586 8.93 27.26 -19.85
CA LEU A 586 10.07 28.14 -20.19
C LEU A 586 10.13 29.40 -19.29
N ALA A 587 8.97 29.84 -18.78
CA ALA A 587 8.86 31.01 -17.93
C ALA A 587 9.13 30.71 -16.43
N GLN A 588 9.18 29.43 -16.01
CA GLN A 588 9.40 29.10 -14.60
C GLN A 588 10.80 29.43 -14.12
N ASP A 589 10.90 29.94 -12.93
CA ASP A 589 12.14 30.07 -12.16
C ASP A 589 12.43 28.77 -11.40
N GLY A 590 13.56 28.14 -11.71
CA GLY A 590 14.07 26.98 -10.99
C GLY A 590 13.67 25.61 -11.58
N PRO A 591 14.56 24.62 -11.39
CA PRO A 591 14.51 23.34 -12.08
C PRO A 591 13.33 22.45 -11.66
N SER A 592 12.91 22.50 -10.40
CA SER A 592 11.81 21.69 -9.89
C SER A 592 10.47 22.00 -10.57
N LYS A 593 10.09 23.29 -10.65
CA LYS A 593 8.85 23.70 -11.32
C LYS A 593 8.91 23.42 -12.83
N ARG A 594 10.06 23.68 -13.47
CA ARG A 594 10.27 23.31 -14.88
C ARG A 594 10.02 21.84 -15.15
N LYS A 595 10.53 20.97 -14.27
CA LYS A 595 10.32 19.53 -14.38
C LYS A 595 8.86 19.16 -14.27
N VAL A 596 8.13 19.72 -13.33
CA VAL A 596 6.68 19.47 -13.15
C VAL A 596 5.88 19.86 -14.40
N PHE A 597 6.17 21.01 -15.00
CA PHE A 597 5.51 21.43 -16.26
C PHE A 597 5.93 20.57 -17.45
N PHE A 598 7.19 20.13 -17.52
CA PHE A 598 7.66 19.23 -18.58
C PHE A 598 6.97 17.88 -18.50
N GLU A 599 6.86 17.30 -17.32
CA GLU A 599 6.12 16.05 -17.10
C GLU A 599 4.64 16.17 -17.50
N ALA A 600 3.99 17.28 -17.15
CA ALA A 600 2.61 17.56 -17.56
C ALA A 600 2.48 17.74 -19.08
N PHE A 601 3.43 18.45 -19.71
CA PHE A 601 3.49 18.62 -21.16
C PHE A 601 3.64 17.27 -21.88
N VAL A 602 4.59 16.44 -21.46
CA VAL A 602 4.79 15.09 -22.03
C VAL A 602 3.55 14.22 -21.88
N ALA A 603 2.90 14.25 -20.70
CA ALA A 603 1.70 13.47 -20.43
C ALA A 603 0.51 13.87 -21.32
N ILE A 604 0.29 15.16 -21.54
CA ILE A 604 -0.86 15.69 -22.29
C ILE A 604 -0.58 15.79 -23.80
N SER A 605 0.67 15.95 -24.26
CA SER A 605 1.00 16.16 -25.68
C SER A 605 0.27 15.18 -26.61
N LEU A 606 -0.41 15.72 -27.62
CA LEU A 606 -1.23 14.99 -28.59
C LEU A 606 -0.84 15.37 -30.02
N THR A 607 -0.54 16.68 -30.28
CA THR A 607 -0.14 17.13 -31.61
C THR A 607 1.24 16.60 -31.99
N SER A 608 1.47 16.37 -33.27
CA SER A 608 2.76 15.91 -33.82
C SER A 608 3.92 16.83 -33.45
N ASP A 609 3.65 18.12 -33.29
CA ASP A 609 4.69 19.11 -32.94
C ASP A 609 5.07 19.01 -31.45
N ALA A 610 4.11 18.84 -30.56
CA ALA A 610 4.36 18.66 -29.13
C ALA A 610 5.07 17.33 -28.85
N VAL A 611 4.61 16.24 -29.46
CA VAL A 611 5.25 14.93 -29.32
C VAL A 611 6.69 14.95 -29.85
N ARG A 612 6.93 15.67 -30.97
CA ARG A 612 8.29 15.85 -31.51
C ARG A 612 9.17 16.65 -30.56
N LYS A 613 8.68 17.75 -29.98
CA LYS A 613 9.42 18.48 -28.94
C LYS A 613 9.81 17.61 -27.77
N ALA A 614 8.90 16.76 -27.25
CA ALA A 614 9.19 15.81 -26.17
C ALA A 614 10.27 14.81 -26.59
N HIS A 615 10.19 14.28 -27.83
CA HIS A 615 11.22 13.41 -28.40
C HIS A 615 12.59 14.12 -28.54
N ASP A 616 12.61 15.39 -29.00
CA ASP A 616 13.86 16.15 -29.18
C ASP A 616 14.51 16.47 -27.83
N VAL A 617 13.74 16.73 -26.79
CA VAL A 617 14.27 16.85 -25.40
C VAL A 617 14.85 15.53 -24.94
N TRP A 618 14.10 14.41 -25.06
CA TRP A 618 14.57 13.08 -24.69
C TRP A 618 15.85 12.65 -25.42
N SER A 619 15.95 12.94 -26.71
CA SER A 619 17.11 12.56 -27.52
C SER A 619 18.30 13.52 -27.38
N GLY A 620 18.14 14.63 -26.63
CA GLY A 620 19.15 15.64 -26.43
C GLY A 620 19.30 16.62 -27.61
N ASN A 621 18.43 16.51 -28.63
CA ASN A 621 18.42 17.47 -29.79
C ASN A 621 17.89 18.84 -29.40
N LEU A 622 17.06 18.92 -28.35
CA LEU A 622 16.57 20.15 -27.77
C LEU A 622 16.93 20.16 -26.26
N GLN A 623 17.75 21.12 -25.89
CA GLN A 623 18.11 21.36 -24.50
C GLN A 623 17.32 22.53 -23.94
N ILE A 624 16.77 22.36 -22.76
CA ILE A 624 16.06 23.38 -21.99
C ILE A 624 16.96 23.74 -20.81
N GLU A 625 17.27 25.02 -20.66
CA GLU A 625 18.09 25.53 -19.56
C GLU A 625 17.41 25.19 -18.22
N ASP A 626 18.19 24.76 -17.24
CA ASP A 626 17.71 24.37 -15.90
C ASP A 626 16.61 23.30 -15.89
N LEU A 627 16.59 22.39 -16.86
CA LEU A 627 15.74 21.18 -16.82
C LEU A 627 16.62 19.94 -16.67
N PRO A 628 17.00 19.55 -15.46
CA PRO A 628 17.77 18.33 -15.24
C PRO A 628 16.84 17.12 -15.40
N LEU A 629 17.16 16.23 -16.34
CA LEU A 629 16.46 14.96 -16.55
C LEU A 629 17.38 13.81 -16.15
N ALA A 630 17.03 13.13 -15.07
CA ALA A 630 17.72 11.94 -14.60
C ALA A 630 17.34 10.70 -15.46
N GLU A 631 18.05 9.60 -15.25
CA GLU A 631 17.79 8.34 -15.96
C GLU A 631 16.33 7.91 -15.90
N ASN A 632 15.70 8.00 -14.71
CA ASN A 632 14.29 7.64 -14.54
C ASN A 632 13.34 8.56 -15.30
N ASP A 633 13.65 9.85 -15.39
CA ASP A 633 12.85 10.81 -16.17
C ASP A 633 12.90 10.46 -17.65
N LEU A 634 14.10 10.20 -18.16
CA LEU A 634 14.31 9.82 -19.57
C LEU A 634 13.60 8.49 -19.89
N ILE A 635 13.59 7.52 -18.97
CA ILE A 635 12.85 6.28 -19.10
C ILE A 635 11.34 6.55 -19.19
N ALA A 636 10.78 7.38 -18.32
CA ALA A 636 9.36 7.72 -18.33
C ALA A 636 8.96 8.46 -19.62
N VAL A 637 9.77 9.41 -20.06
CA VAL A 637 9.58 10.10 -21.35
C VAL A 637 9.63 9.11 -22.51
N ALA A 638 10.65 8.23 -22.55
CA ALA A 638 10.80 7.22 -23.60
C ALA A 638 9.58 6.31 -23.73
N GLN A 639 9.03 5.83 -22.61
CA GLN A 639 7.82 5.00 -22.63
C GLN A 639 6.62 5.79 -23.17
N THR A 640 6.42 7.02 -22.73
CA THR A 640 5.30 7.87 -23.17
C THR A 640 5.39 8.20 -24.66
N ILE A 641 6.55 8.63 -25.14
CA ILE A 641 6.71 8.95 -26.58
C ILE A 641 6.69 7.71 -27.46
N ALA A 642 7.09 6.52 -26.97
CA ALA A 642 6.96 5.27 -27.70
C ALA A 642 5.50 4.90 -27.99
N VAL A 643 4.58 5.20 -27.05
CA VAL A 643 3.14 5.05 -27.31
C VAL A 643 2.62 6.06 -28.32
N LYS A 644 3.13 7.30 -28.27
CA LYS A 644 2.68 8.43 -29.12
C LYS A 644 3.32 8.44 -30.51
N LEU A 645 4.46 7.77 -30.70
CA LEU A 645 5.19 7.61 -31.96
C LEU A 645 5.33 6.10 -32.30
N PRO A 646 4.23 5.43 -32.67
CA PRO A 646 4.21 3.98 -32.82
C PRO A 646 5.21 3.46 -33.87
N ASP A 647 5.45 4.20 -34.95
CA ASP A 647 6.43 3.83 -36.00
C ASP A 647 7.88 3.85 -35.48
N ASP A 648 8.18 4.64 -34.46
CA ASP A 648 9.51 4.81 -33.88
C ASP A 648 9.65 4.05 -32.53
N ALA A 649 8.60 3.46 -31.99
CA ALA A 649 8.56 2.88 -30.66
C ALA A 649 9.71 1.91 -30.38
N ALA A 650 9.96 0.98 -31.28
CA ALA A 650 11.04 -0.01 -31.13
C ALA A 650 12.42 0.65 -31.08
N ARG A 651 12.65 1.69 -31.88
CA ARG A 651 13.92 2.43 -31.95
C ARG A 651 14.13 3.25 -30.66
N ILE A 652 13.10 3.92 -30.18
CA ILE A 652 13.12 4.71 -28.93
C ILE A 652 13.48 3.81 -27.75
N ILE A 653 12.78 2.70 -27.60
CA ILE A 653 12.98 1.81 -26.46
C ILE A 653 14.34 1.10 -26.52
N ALA A 654 14.79 0.65 -27.71
CA ALA A 654 16.11 0.08 -27.85
C ALA A 654 17.23 1.09 -27.52
N ALA A 655 17.09 2.35 -27.94
CA ALA A 655 18.03 3.40 -27.60
C ALA A 655 18.03 3.68 -26.09
N GLN A 656 16.86 3.76 -25.45
CA GLN A 656 16.78 3.98 -24.00
C GLN A 656 17.42 2.81 -23.23
N ILE A 657 17.13 1.55 -23.59
CA ILE A 657 17.75 0.37 -22.94
C ILE A 657 19.29 0.46 -23.06
N SER A 658 19.81 0.84 -24.24
CA SER A 658 21.26 0.96 -24.45
C SER A 658 21.90 2.09 -23.62
N ASN A 659 21.16 3.16 -23.34
CA ASN A 659 21.64 4.32 -22.60
C ASN A 659 21.44 4.19 -21.09
N THR A 660 20.62 3.22 -20.63
CA THR A 660 20.34 3.00 -19.22
C THR A 660 21.52 2.34 -18.52
N LYS A 661 22.05 3.01 -17.51
CA LYS A 661 23.25 2.57 -16.76
C LYS A 661 22.89 1.62 -15.61
N ASN A 662 21.80 1.90 -14.90
CA ASN A 662 21.35 1.05 -13.81
C ASN A 662 20.84 -0.29 -14.35
N PRO A 663 21.41 -1.45 -13.94
CA PRO A 663 21.04 -2.74 -14.48
C PRO A 663 19.61 -3.17 -14.11
N ASP A 664 19.09 -2.71 -12.97
CA ASP A 664 17.71 -3.00 -12.55
C ASP A 664 16.71 -2.26 -13.45
N ASN A 665 16.97 -0.99 -13.76
CA ASN A 665 16.19 -0.20 -14.71
C ASN A 665 16.23 -0.79 -16.13
N ALA A 666 17.40 -1.28 -16.57
CA ALA A 666 17.54 -1.92 -17.88
C ALA A 666 16.73 -3.23 -17.96
N ARG A 667 16.68 -4.02 -16.88
CA ARG A 667 15.83 -5.22 -16.79
C ARG A 667 14.35 -4.88 -16.87
N LYS A 668 13.91 -3.85 -16.09
CA LYS A 668 12.54 -3.35 -16.15
C LYS A 668 12.13 -2.92 -17.55
N LEU A 669 12.95 -2.13 -18.24
CA LEU A 669 12.67 -1.68 -19.61
C LEU A 669 12.54 -2.85 -20.60
N LYS A 670 13.39 -3.88 -20.47
CA LYS A 670 13.28 -5.10 -21.31
C LYS A 670 11.97 -5.85 -21.07
N PHE A 671 11.52 -5.91 -19.82
CA PHE A 671 10.25 -6.52 -19.46
C PHE A 671 9.04 -5.78 -20.04
N VAL A 672 9.00 -4.45 -19.91
CA VAL A 672 7.87 -3.64 -20.38
C VAL A 672 7.88 -3.39 -21.90
N ALA A 673 9.01 -3.59 -22.58
CA ALA A 673 9.16 -3.30 -24.02
C ALA A 673 8.08 -3.91 -24.93
N PRO A 674 7.62 -5.16 -24.74
CA PRO A 674 6.54 -5.72 -25.55
C PRO A 674 5.21 -4.97 -25.43
N SER A 675 4.90 -4.42 -24.23
CA SER A 675 3.68 -3.62 -24.02
C SER A 675 3.68 -2.30 -24.79
N LEU A 676 4.86 -1.81 -25.14
CA LEU A 676 5.08 -0.57 -25.90
C LEU A 676 5.05 -0.78 -27.42
N SER A 677 5.06 -2.02 -27.89
CA SER A 677 5.10 -2.34 -29.33
C SER A 677 3.94 -1.71 -30.09
N SER A 678 4.20 -1.26 -31.33
CA SER A 678 3.14 -0.87 -32.28
C SER A 678 2.42 -2.08 -32.86
N ASP A 679 3.04 -3.27 -32.86
CA ASP A 679 2.46 -4.52 -33.31
C ASP A 679 1.46 -5.07 -32.27
N GLN A 680 0.18 -5.11 -32.66
CA GLN A 680 -0.90 -5.63 -31.82
C GLN A 680 -0.65 -7.07 -31.41
N GLN A 681 -0.08 -7.91 -32.28
CA GLN A 681 0.15 -9.33 -31.97
C GLN A 681 1.18 -9.50 -30.85
N ILE A 682 2.21 -8.63 -30.81
CA ILE A 682 3.21 -8.65 -29.73
C ILE A 682 2.54 -8.26 -28.41
N ARG A 683 1.68 -7.22 -28.41
CA ARG A 683 0.93 -6.82 -27.22
C ARG A 683 -0.02 -7.90 -26.73
N ASP A 684 -0.75 -8.57 -27.66
CA ASP A 684 -1.66 -9.68 -27.34
C ASP A 684 -0.90 -10.86 -26.70
N GLN A 685 0.26 -11.22 -27.24
CA GLN A 685 1.11 -12.29 -26.69
C GLN A 685 1.65 -11.92 -25.31
N PHE A 686 2.07 -10.68 -25.12
CA PHE A 686 2.55 -10.21 -23.83
C PHE A 686 1.42 -10.25 -22.78
N PHE A 687 0.24 -9.69 -23.10
CA PHE A 687 -0.89 -9.73 -22.18
C PHE A 687 -1.30 -11.19 -21.84
N ALA A 688 -1.38 -12.07 -22.84
CA ALA A 688 -1.71 -13.47 -22.63
C ALA A 688 -0.69 -14.19 -21.73
N SER A 689 0.60 -13.80 -21.79
CA SER A 689 1.64 -14.37 -20.92
C SER A 689 1.42 -14.05 -19.44
N LEU A 690 0.72 -12.96 -19.14
CA LEU A 690 0.40 -12.57 -17.75
C LEU A 690 -0.62 -13.49 -17.07
N ALA A 691 -1.22 -14.43 -17.78
CA ALA A 691 -2.02 -15.49 -17.17
C ALA A 691 -1.17 -16.45 -16.30
N ASP A 692 0.12 -16.57 -16.57
CA ASP A 692 1.05 -17.32 -15.74
C ASP A 692 1.59 -16.42 -14.62
N GLU A 693 1.41 -16.84 -13.36
CA GLU A 693 1.83 -16.08 -12.18
C GLU A 693 3.33 -15.77 -12.16
N THR A 694 4.16 -16.66 -12.73
CA THR A 694 5.61 -16.46 -12.80
C THR A 694 6.01 -15.23 -13.63
N ASN A 695 5.21 -14.87 -14.62
CA ASN A 695 5.38 -13.64 -15.42
C ASN A 695 4.88 -12.39 -14.69
N ARG A 696 4.18 -12.53 -13.57
CA ARG A 696 3.74 -11.44 -12.71
C ARG A 696 4.60 -11.26 -11.45
N ALA A 697 5.65 -12.05 -11.27
CA ALA A 697 6.48 -12.06 -10.07
C ALA A 697 7.03 -10.66 -9.66
N THR A 698 7.24 -9.76 -10.62
CA THR A 698 7.62 -8.36 -10.34
C THR A 698 6.44 -7.44 -10.67
N GLU A 699 5.49 -7.38 -9.76
CA GLU A 699 4.18 -6.72 -9.94
C GLU A 699 4.28 -5.25 -10.37
N SER A 700 5.25 -4.49 -9.82
CA SER A 700 5.45 -3.10 -10.22
C SER A 700 5.78 -2.93 -11.70
N TRP A 701 6.46 -3.90 -12.30
CA TRP A 701 6.75 -3.88 -13.74
C TRP A 701 5.51 -4.25 -14.57
N VAL A 702 4.70 -5.16 -14.05
CA VAL A 702 3.42 -5.55 -14.68
C VAL A 702 2.47 -4.36 -14.73
N LEU A 703 2.36 -3.59 -13.63
CA LEU A 703 1.53 -2.39 -13.58
C LEU A 703 1.97 -1.34 -14.59
N ASP A 704 3.27 -1.08 -14.71
CA ASP A 704 3.79 -0.17 -15.74
C ASP A 704 3.46 -0.66 -17.16
N ALA A 705 3.57 -1.96 -17.40
CA ALA A 705 3.21 -2.54 -18.70
C ALA A 705 1.71 -2.44 -18.99
N LEU A 706 0.85 -2.64 -18.00
CA LEU A 706 -0.61 -2.45 -18.13
C LEU A 706 -0.93 -0.98 -18.44
N GLY A 707 -0.30 -0.02 -17.76
CA GLY A 707 -0.46 1.41 -18.05
C GLY A 707 -0.11 1.75 -19.51
N ASN A 708 0.93 1.11 -20.07
CA ASN A 708 1.29 1.24 -21.48
C ASN A 708 0.25 0.59 -22.43
N LEU A 709 -0.26 -0.59 -22.09
CA LEU A 709 -1.28 -1.28 -22.88
C LEU A 709 -2.60 -0.50 -22.91
N HIS A 710 -3.03 -0.01 -21.74
CA HIS A 710 -4.31 0.70 -21.55
C HIS A 710 -4.19 2.22 -21.64
N HIS A 711 -3.11 2.73 -22.27
CA HIS A 711 -2.94 4.16 -22.48
C HIS A 711 -4.14 4.75 -23.26
N PRO A 712 -4.61 5.98 -22.96
CA PRO A 712 -5.79 6.59 -23.61
C PRO A 712 -5.80 6.55 -25.14
N LEU A 713 -4.64 6.61 -25.79
CA LEU A 713 -4.48 6.49 -27.25
C LEU A 713 -4.63 5.05 -27.78
N ARG A 714 -4.72 4.05 -26.91
CA ARG A 714 -4.79 2.63 -27.27
C ARG A 714 -6.07 1.95 -26.82
N VAL A 715 -7.00 2.69 -26.19
CA VAL A 715 -8.23 2.12 -25.61
C VAL A 715 -9.06 1.33 -26.61
N ALA A 716 -9.16 1.76 -27.87
CA ALA A 716 -9.89 1.05 -28.89
C ALA A 716 -9.33 -0.36 -29.18
N ASP A 717 -7.99 -0.48 -29.22
CA ASP A 717 -7.33 -1.78 -29.47
C ASP A 717 -7.25 -2.64 -28.21
N SER A 718 -7.18 -2.02 -27.05
CA SER A 718 -6.90 -2.71 -25.76
C SER A 718 -8.17 -3.05 -24.96
N GLU A 719 -9.35 -2.62 -25.39
CA GLU A 719 -10.63 -2.94 -24.74
C GLU A 719 -10.84 -4.46 -24.65
N ARG A 720 -10.30 -5.24 -25.61
CA ARG A 720 -10.32 -6.70 -25.61
C ARG A 720 -9.67 -7.36 -24.40
N TYR A 721 -8.82 -6.64 -23.67
CA TYR A 721 -8.14 -7.15 -22.46
C TYR A 721 -8.99 -6.98 -21.20
N ILE A 722 -10.08 -6.20 -21.21
CA ILE A 722 -10.91 -5.95 -20.01
C ILE A 722 -11.49 -7.26 -19.46
N LEU A 723 -12.19 -8.03 -20.29
CA LEU A 723 -12.82 -9.26 -19.81
C LEU A 723 -11.80 -10.29 -19.31
N PRO A 724 -10.71 -10.62 -20.04
CA PRO A 724 -9.67 -11.50 -19.52
C PRO A 724 -9.01 -11.00 -18.22
N SER A 725 -8.85 -9.67 -18.06
CA SER A 725 -8.33 -9.09 -16.81
C SER A 725 -9.27 -9.33 -15.63
N LEU A 726 -10.58 -9.22 -15.83
CA LEU A 726 -11.57 -9.50 -14.80
C LEU A 726 -11.66 -10.99 -14.47
N GLU A 727 -11.47 -11.87 -15.46
CA GLU A 727 -11.48 -13.32 -15.27
C GLU A 727 -10.26 -13.81 -14.47
N LEU A 728 -9.11 -13.15 -14.59
CA LEU A 728 -7.90 -13.46 -13.82
C LEU A 728 -7.92 -12.93 -12.39
N LEU A 729 -8.84 -12.03 -12.05
CA LEU A 729 -8.77 -11.25 -10.81
C LEU A 729 -8.82 -12.11 -9.53
N GLN A 730 -9.58 -13.19 -9.50
CA GLN A 730 -9.65 -14.08 -8.33
C GLN A 730 -8.34 -14.84 -8.11
N GLU A 731 -7.69 -15.25 -9.19
CA GLU A 731 -6.38 -15.89 -9.12
C GLU A 731 -5.32 -14.88 -8.70
N ILE A 732 -5.33 -13.67 -9.29
CA ILE A 732 -4.44 -12.56 -8.91
C ILE A 732 -4.60 -12.19 -7.42
N GLN A 733 -5.81 -12.24 -6.87
CA GLN A 733 -6.04 -12.00 -5.45
C GLN A 733 -5.33 -13.03 -4.56
N VAL A 734 -5.23 -14.25 -5.01
CA VAL A 734 -4.63 -15.35 -4.26
C VAL A 734 -3.10 -15.35 -4.39
N THR A 735 -2.58 -15.08 -5.58
CA THR A 735 -1.14 -15.16 -5.91
C THR A 735 -0.41 -13.85 -5.73
N GLY A 736 -1.09 -12.73 -5.99
CA GLY A 736 -0.53 -11.39 -5.91
C GLY A 736 -0.48 -10.84 -4.47
N ASP A 737 0.12 -9.69 -4.36
CA ASP A 737 0.26 -8.95 -3.13
C ASP A 737 -1.01 -8.11 -2.81
N ILE A 738 -1.09 -7.54 -1.62
CA ILE A 738 -2.32 -6.88 -1.10
C ILE A 738 -2.85 -5.73 -1.96
N PHE A 739 -1.97 -5.01 -2.66
CA PHE A 739 -2.36 -3.88 -3.52
C PHE A 739 -2.52 -4.28 -4.98
N PHE A 740 -1.96 -5.40 -5.38
CA PHE A 740 -1.87 -5.76 -6.79
C PHE A 740 -3.24 -5.93 -7.47
N PRO A 741 -4.24 -6.59 -6.87
CA PRO A 741 -5.56 -6.73 -7.50
C PRO A 741 -6.23 -5.39 -7.79
N LYS A 742 -6.17 -4.44 -6.85
CA LYS A 742 -6.77 -3.11 -7.03
C LYS A 742 -6.02 -2.30 -8.09
N ARG A 743 -4.68 -2.29 -8.04
CA ARG A 743 -3.85 -1.60 -9.04
C ARG A 743 -3.97 -2.21 -10.43
N TRP A 744 -4.05 -3.53 -10.52
CA TRP A 744 -4.35 -4.24 -11.78
C TRP A 744 -5.65 -3.72 -12.40
N LEU A 745 -6.71 -3.58 -11.60
CA LEU A 745 -7.98 -3.04 -12.06
C LEU A 745 -7.89 -1.55 -12.42
N ASP A 746 -7.17 -0.75 -11.65
CA ASP A 746 -7.01 0.69 -11.92
C ASP A 746 -6.31 0.93 -13.26
N GLU A 747 -5.22 0.20 -13.54
CA GLU A 747 -4.52 0.29 -14.81
C GLU A 747 -5.36 -0.26 -15.97
N THR A 748 -6.15 -1.32 -15.74
CA THR A 748 -6.97 -1.94 -16.77
C THR A 748 -8.22 -1.11 -17.11
N LEU A 749 -8.88 -0.46 -16.13
CA LEU A 749 -10.21 0.14 -16.32
C LEU A 749 -10.18 1.67 -16.38
N GLY A 750 -9.15 2.32 -15.85
CA GLY A 750 -9.15 3.75 -15.54
C GLY A 750 -9.27 4.69 -16.75
N ASN A 751 -8.99 4.25 -17.98
CA ASN A 751 -8.94 5.09 -19.17
C ASN A 751 -10.08 4.87 -20.16
N TYR A 752 -10.99 3.93 -19.86
CA TYR A 752 -12.11 3.62 -20.76
C TYR A 752 -13.34 4.48 -20.48
N ARG A 753 -14.19 4.64 -21.51
CA ARG A 753 -15.43 5.45 -21.46
C ARG A 753 -16.46 5.03 -22.53
N SER A 754 -16.15 3.97 -23.31
CA SER A 754 -17.06 3.43 -24.34
C SER A 754 -18.23 2.68 -23.71
N ASP A 755 -19.38 2.64 -24.39
CA ASP A 755 -20.54 1.84 -23.99
C ASP A 755 -20.20 0.34 -23.93
N SER A 756 -19.32 -0.13 -24.83
CA SER A 756 -18.87 -1.51 -24.87
C SER A 756 -18.04 -1.89 -23.65
N ALA A 757 -17.09 -1.04 -23.21
CA ALA A 757 -16.31 -1.28 -21.99
C ALA A 757 -17.20 -1.28 -20.75
N VAL A 758 -18.11 -0.31 -20.64
CA VAL A 758 -19.12 -0.24 -19.56
C VAL A 758 -19.98 -1.50 -19.54
N SER A 759 -20.47 -1.93 -20.70
CA SER A 759 -21.30 -3.14 -20.83
C SER A 759 -20.52 -4.40 -20.42
N THR A 760 -19.23 -4.50 -20.81
CA THR A 760 -18.38 -5.64 -20.44
C THR A 760 -18.26 -5.79 -18.93
N VAL A 761 -17.99 -4.69 -18.21
CA VAL A 761 -17.85 -4.72 -16.73
C VAL A 761 -19.18 -5.05 -16.07
N LYS A 762 -20.30 -4.41 -16.51
CA LYS A 762 -21.62 -4.67 -15.94
C LYS A 762 -22.06 -6.11 -16.18
N THR A 763 -21.92 -6.61 -17.41
CA THR A 763 -22.28 -8.00 -17.76
C THR A 763 -21.46 -9.00 -16.95
N PHE A 764 -20.15 -8.77 -16.78
CA PHE A 764 -19.30 -9.63 -15.95
C PHE A 764 -19.84 -9.75 -14.51
N LEU A 765 -20.25 -8.63 -13.91
CA LEU A 765 -20.80 -8.59 -12.56
C LEU A 765 -22.21 -9.17 -12.44
N ASP A 766 -23.06 -8.93 -13.45
CA ASP A 766 -24.46 -9.40 -13.47
C ASP A 766 -24.54 -10.93 -13.66
N GLU A 767 -23.67 -11.50 -14.47
CA GLU A 767 -23.59 -12.94 -14.72
C GLU A 767 -22.99 -13.73 -13.55
N ARG A 768 -22.38 -13.05 -12.56
CA ARG A 768 -21.68 -13.65 -11.40
C ARG A 768 -22.22 -13.10 -10.08
N PRO A 769 -23.48 -13.38 -9.71
CA PRO A 769 -24.06 -12.84 -8.48
C PRO A 769 -23.35 -13.31 -7.21
N ASP A 770 -22.73 -14.51 -7.24
CA ASP A 770 -21.97 -15.08 -6.14
C ASP A 770 -20.46 -14.76 -6.21
N TYR A 771 -20.06 -13.77 -7.02
CA TYR A 771 -18.67 -13.33 -7.07
C TYR A 771 -18.21 -12.75 -5.72
N ASN A 772 -16.95 -12.99 -5.34
CA ASN A 772 -16.40 -12.48 -4.08
C ASN A 772 -16.76 -11.00 -3.88
N GLU A 773 -17.43 -10.69 -2.78
CA GLU A 773 -18.04 -9.37 -2.55
C GLU A 773 -16.98 -8.26 -2.47
N GLN A 774 -15.84 -8.53 -1.85
CA GLN A 774 -14.77 -7.53 -1.72
C GLN A 774 -14.11 -7.26 -3.07
N LEU A 775 -13.89 -8.28 -3.90
CA LEU A 775 -13.40 -8.07 -5.27
C LEU A 775 -14.43 -7.35 -6.13
N ARG A 776 -15.72 -7.64 -5.95
CA ARG A 776 -16.81 -6.90 -6.60
C ARG A 776 -16.76 -5.42 -6.26
N MET A 777 -16.55 -5.07 -4.98
CA MET A 777 -16.37 -3.68 -4.56
C MET A 777 -15.16 -3.04 -5.23
N LYS A 778 -14.01 -3.74 -5.30
CA LYS A 778 -12.80 -3.23 -5.97
C LYS A 778 -13.02 -2.98 -7.47
N ILE A 779 -13.76 -3.86 -8.17
CA ILE A 779 -14.13 -3.64 -9.57
C ILE A 779 -14.98 -2.36 -9.70
N LEU A 780 -16.00 -2.17 -8.84
CA LEU A 780 -16.85 -0.99 -8.85
C LEU A 780 -16.08 0.30 -8.53
N GLN A 781 -15.10 0.23 -7.61
CA GLN A 781 -14.21 1.35 -7.30
C GLN A 781 -13.34 1.73 -8.50
N SER A 782 -12.75 0.76 -9.19
CA SER A 782 -11.84 1.01 -10.33
C SER A 782 -12.59 1.42 -11.60
N ALA A 783 -13.83 0.95 -11.77
CA ALA A 783 -14.68 1.29 -12.92
C ALA A 783 -15.46 2.62 -12.73
N ASP A 784 -15.41 3.25 -11.55
CA ASP A 784 -16.22 4.47 -11.27
C ASP A 784 -15.94 5.59 -12.28
N MET A 785 -14.66 5.86 -12.58
CA MET A 785 -14.30 6.88 -13.56
C MET A 785 -14.84 6.54 -14.97
N MET A 786 -14.77 5.26 -15.38
CA MET A 786 -15.31 4.79 -16.66
C MET A 786 -16.82 5.06 -16.73
N PHE A 787 -17.56 4.72 -15.69
CA PHE A 787 -19.02 4.90 -15.65
C PHE A 787 -19.40 6.38 -15.69
N ARG A 788 -18.69 7.22 -14.93
CA ARG A 788 -18.94 8.68 -14.91
C ARG A 788 -18.58 9.35 -16.22
N ALA A 789 -17.41 9.03 -16.77
CA ALA A 789 -16.97 9.57 -18.04
C ALA A 789 -17.94 9.20 -19.18
N ASN A 790 -18.40 7.95 -19.22
CA ASN A 790 -19.41 7.49 -20.18
C ASN A 790 -20.73 8.27 -20.02
N ALA A 791 -21.23 8.42 -18.79
CA ALA A 791 -22.48 9.14 -18.54
C ALA A 791 -22.38 10.64 -18.92
N ILE A 792 -21.27 11.29 -18.59
CA ILE A 792 -21.03 12.70 -18.91
C ILE A 792 -20.96 12.90 -20.43
N LEU A 793 -20.17 12.09 -21.13
CA LEU A 793 -20.00 12.22 -22.58
C LEU A 793 -21.25 11.82 -23.39
N SER A 794 -22.11 10.95 -22.85
CA SER A 794 -23.38 10.60 -23.48
C SER A 794 -24.41 11.72 -23.35
N ASN A 795 -24.36 12.52 -22.28
CA ASN A 795 -25.26 13.66 -22.10
C ASN A 795 -24.85 14.89 -22.92
N ASP A 796 -23.57 14.98 -23.33
CA ASP A 796 -23.05 16.07 -24.16
C ASP A 796 -23.24 15.84 -25.66
N GLN A 797 -23.83 14.71 -26.11
CA GLN A 797 -24.19 14.52 -27.54
C GLN A 797 -25.45 15.32 -27.84
N PRO A 798 -25.43 16.25 -28.81
CA PRO A 798 -26.69 16.89 -29.28
C PRO A 798 -27.58 15.85 -29.89
N ASP A 799 -28.90 15.89 -29.56
CA ASP A 799 -29.99 15.09 -30.13
C ASP A 799 -30.01 15.12 -31.66
#